data_e3c12d6aaa3fa435f972809d9d9bb246
#
_entry.id   e3c12d6aaa3fa435f972809d9d9bb246
#
_cell.length_a   1.000
_cell.length_b   1.000
_cell.length_c   1.000
_cell.angle_alpha   90.00
_cell.angle_beta   90.00
_cell.angle_gamma   90.00
#
_symmetry.space_group_name_H-M   'P 1'
#
loop_
_entity.id
_entity.type
_entity.pdbx_description
1 polymer ?
#
loop_
_entity_poly.entity_id
_entity_poly.type
_entity_poly.pdbx_seq_one_letter_code
_entity_poly.pdbx_strand_id
1 'polypeptide(L)'
;MCIRDRVRGTVLDSNGETIIGASVVLKGNNSIGTISDIDGNFVLTVPNEKSTLIVSYVGMKPQEVKVVSKGLFKVVLEDDTKQLEEVVVVGYGQQKKASVVGAITQTTGKVLERAAGISDIGAALTGNLPGVITTQSSGMPGEEEPKITIRGTSSWNNSDPLVLVDGIERPMSSVDIASVQSISVLKDASATAVYGVKGANGVILVTTKRGTEGAAQINIAANATMKIPSKLPNKLDSYDALMARNMAIEHELSLYPDSWSYIKPQSIINKYRNPANLEEAERYPNVDWQDVLFKDYAMSYNANVNVSGGTRFVKYFASVDYVHEGDLFDVFDNGRDYNSGYGYDRINVRSNLDFQITKSTVFKVNVAGSNGYKKTPYNNSNYDSSADWSIAQQWAGAYNIAPDVFLPKYSDGSWGYYPNISNVTNSAENVSLGGTMTTTTTQITTDFALEQDLSFITKGLSARAMVSWDNTFVEWKRGINDLYNDAQHKWINPDTGEVSYKKSYDNNTGFDFMQGVMWNTEGGEVKNWATQRNLNYQAQLNWARSFGKHNVTLMGLFSRQETATGSEIPHYREDWAFRTTYNWADRYFIEYNGAYNGSEKFSKENRFAFFNSGAIGWMVSEEPFMKFLKERRILDMLKIRASYGEIGDDNVKTRWLYMNQWAYGGTSSLDVDRGESPYTWYRESAVGNSDVHWEKVKKLNFGIDYSFLDGLFAGSVEVFRDKRTDILVGGSDRAIPSYFGTKAVTANLGKVRTKGYELELRINKTFSNKMRVWANMSMTHAENKILEKDDAPLLAGYQKVAGYAIGQNKAYIDNGYLNSYDDVIGSPQHDTNNSQRLPGDYYIVDFNGDGVVDSKDQAPYGYSDTPQNTYNATLGFEWKGFSAFVQFYGVNNVTRVVQLTSFGSQMNTVYDQGSWWSEAGDAADVVTPRWLSKVSGYSNGTQYYYDGSYIRLKNAEIAYTFTDGWVRKLGVKNLKIYLNGNNLWVWSK
;
A
#
# COMPACT_ATOMS: atom_id res chain seq x y z
N MET A 1 72.65 9.45 -10.40
CA MET A 1 71.85 8.36 -10.94
C MET A 1 70.73 8.11 -9.96
N CYS A 2 69.50 8.60 -10.27
CA CYS A 2 68.33 8.32 -9.41
C CYS A 2 67.82 6.92 -9.77
N ILE A 3 68.07 5.97 -8.90
CA ILE A 3 67.46 4.64 -9.00
C ILE A 3 66.00 4.79 -8.53
N ARG A 4 65.08 4.76 -9.48
CA ARG A 4 63.64 4.66 -9.18
C ARG A 4 63.29 3.18 -9.03
N ASP A 5 63.00 2.76 -7.80
CA ASP A 5 62.62 1.38 -7.56
C ASP A 5 61.17 1.13 -8.00
N ARG A 6 61.00 0.07 -8.77
CA ARG A 6 59.71 -0.34 -9.32
C ARG A 6 59.12 -1.45 -8.42
N VAL A 7 58.06 -1.09 -7.68
CA VAL A 7 57.37 -1.99 -6.78
C VAL A 7 56.22 -2.68 -7.49
N ARG A 8 56.10 -3.99 -7.33
CA ARG A 8 55.01 -4.80 -7.86
C ARG A 8 54.26 -5.52 -6.74
N GLY A 9 52.95 -5.62 -6.80
CA GLY A 9 52.17 -6.31 -5.81
C GLY A 9 50.77 -6.68 -6.33
N THR A 10 50.06 -7.50 -5.53
CA THR A 10 48.68 -7.89 -5.81
C THR A 10 47.83 -7.48 -4.60
N VAL A 11 46.70 -6.82 -4.87
CA VAL A 11 45.70 -6.45 -3.87
C VAL A 11 44.62 -7.52 -3.82
N LEU A 12 44.37 -8.06 -2.66
CA LEU A 12 43.40 -9.11 -2.39
C LEU A 12 42.40 -8.64 -1.33
N ASP A 13 41.22 -9.22 -1.32
CA ASP A 13 40.27 -9.09 -0.22
C ASP A 13 40.60 -10.12 0.90
N SER A 14 39.82 -10.09 1.99
CA SER A 14 39.94 -11.04 3.11
C SER A 14 39.62 -12.49 2.73
N ASN A 15 39.00 -12.73 1.57
CA ASN A 15 38.69 -14.07 1.03
C ASN A 15 39.78 -14.56 0.06
N GLY A 16 40.80 -13.72 -0.23
CA GLY A 16 41.85 -14.02 -1.18
C GLY A 16 41.49 -13.72 -2.64
N GLU A 17 40.40 -12.99 -2.88
CA GLU A 17 40.00 -12.55 -4.22
C GLU A 17 40.76 -11.30 -4.64
N THR A 18 41.08 -11.18 -5.91
CA THR A 18 41.81 -10.03 -6.45
C THR A 18 40.90 -8.79 -6.52
N ILE A 19 41.38 -7.65 -6.01
CA ILE A 19 40.65 -6.39 -6.03
C ILE A 19 41.08 -5.58 -7.24
N ILE A 20 40.16 -5.34 -8.16
CA ILE A 20 40.35 -4.54 -9.36
C ILE A 20 40.12 -3.07 -9.03
N GLY A 21 41.00 -2.19 -9.45
CA GLY A 21 40.81 -0.74 -9.27
C GLY A 21 41.14 -0.22 -7.86
N ALA A 22 41.77 -1.04 -7.00
CA ALA A 22 42.30 -0.55 -5.73
C ALA A 22 43.32 0.56 -5.96
N SER A 23 43.20 1.67 -5.25
CA SER A 23 44.12 2.80 -5.33
C SER A 23 45.35 2.50 -4.51
N VAL A 24 46.53 2.62 -5.12
CA VAL A 24 47.84 2.46 -4.47
C VAL A 24 48.61 3.77 -4.62
N VAL A 25 48.78 4.50 -3.53
CA VAL A 25 49.42 5.83 -3.54
C VAL A 25 50.61 5.89 -2.55
N LEU A 26 51.58 6.73 -2.84
CA LEU A 26 52.68 6.97 -1.96
C LEU A 26 52.24 7.82 -0.75
N LYS A 27 52.50 7.38 0.46
CA LYS A 27 52.18 8.14 1.67
C LYS A 27 52.91 9.49 1.67
N GLY A 28 52.16 10.58 1.74
CA GLY A 28 52.68 11.94 1.74
C GLY A 28 52.79 12.58 0.33
N ASN A 29 52.55 11.86 -0.77
CA ASN A 29 52.50 12.41 -2.09
C ASN A 29 51.50 11.66 -2.99
N ASN A 30 50.25 12.14 -3.03
CA ASN A 30 49.15 11.55 -3.81
C ASN A 30 49.32 11.66 -5.34
N SER A 31 50.31 12.42 -5.82
CA SER A 31 50.60 12.50 -7.24
C SER A 31 51.41 11.29 -7.77
N ILE A 32 51.94 10.47 -6.86
CA ILE A 32 52.62 9.21 -7.19
C ILE A 32 51.68 8.08 -6.78
N GLY A 33 50.95 7.52 -7.72
CA GLY A 33 50.00 6.45 -7.48
C GLY A 33 49.71 5.66 -8.74
N THR A 34 49.06 4.52 -8.53
CA THR A 34 48.52 3.62 -9.58
C THR A 34 47.24 2.96 -9.08
N ILE A 35 46.57 2.22 -9.93
CA ILE A 35 45.42 1.37 -9.58
C ILE A 35 45.73 -0.08 -9.94
N SER A 36 45.15 -1.02 -9.22
CA SER A 36 45.31 -2.45 -9.51
C SER A 36 44.54 -2.80 -10.79
N ASP A 37 45.12 -3.71 -11.57
CA ASP A 37 44.55 -4.23 -12.82
C ASP A 37 43.47 -5.31 -12.58
N ILE A 38 43.03 -5.95 -13.67
CA ILE A 38 41.97 -6.99 -13.63
C ILE A 38 42.35 -8.23 -12.79
N ASP A 39 43.63 -8.48 -12.64
CA ASP A 39 44.18 -9.57 -11.82
C ASP A 39 44.59 -9.09 -10.40
N GLY A 40 44.18 -7.85 -10.07
CA GLY A 40 44.51 -7.23 -8.77
C GLY A 40 45.96 -6.75 -8.69
N ASN A 41 46.76 -6.86 -9.76
CA ASN A 41 48.19 -6.49 -9.73
C ASN A 41 48.40 -5.00 -9.90
N PHE A 42 49.40 -4.47 -9.26
CA PHE A 42 49.81 -3.10 -9.43
C PHE A 42 51.33 -2.99 -9.65
N VAL A 43 51.71 -1.93 -10.36
CA VAL A 43 53.10 -1.57 -10.54
C VAL A 43 53.27 -0.07 -10.27
N LEU A 44 54.07 0.31 -9.29
CA LEU A 44 54.34 1.70 -8.94
C LEU A 44 55.83 2.00 -8.83
N THR A 45 56.26 3.11 -9.38
CA THR A 45 57.63 3.58 -9.22
C THR A 45 57.73 4.51 -8.00
N VAL A 46 58.54 4.13 -7.02
CA VAL A 46 58.68 4.87 -5.77
C VAL A 46 60.05 5.55 -5.69
N PRO A 47 60.18 6.66 -4.93
CA PRO A 47 61.44 7.41 -4.82
C PRO A 47 62.60 6.66 -4.11
N ASN A 48 62.28 5.79 -3.16
CA ASN A 48 63.27 5.00 -2.41
C ASN A 48 62.68 3.75 -1.77
N GLU A 49 63.48 2.84 -1.32
CA GLU A 49 63.12 1.57 -0.66
C GLU A 49 62.46 1.70 0.74
N LYS A 50 62.48 2.88 1.34
CA LYS A 50 61.84 3.17 2.64
C LYS A 50 60.44 3.80 2.50
N SER A 51 59.92 3.85 1.28
CA SER A 51 58.60 4.42 0.98
C SER A 51 57.49 3.61 1.61
N THR A 52 56.44 4.26 2.06
CA THR A 52 55.22 3.60 2.53
C THR A 52 54.12 3.84 1.50
N LEU A 53 53.47 2.80 1.09
CA LEU A 53 52.27 2.86 0.20
C LEU A 53 51.02 2.83 1.05
N ILE A 54 50.02 3.57 0.64
CA ILE A 54 48.65 3.48 1.13
C ILE A 54 47.84 2.78 0.06
N VAL A 55 47.34 1.60 0.38
CA VAL A 55 46.43 0.83 -0.49
C VAL A 55 44.99 0.98 0.02
N SER A 56 44.11 1.42 -0.81
CA SER A 56 42.69 1.66 -0.43
C SER A 56 41.74 1.24 -1.54
N TYR A 57 40.57 0.77 -1.13
CA TYR A 57 39.47 0.44 -2.01
C TYR A 57 38.15 0.81 -1.36
N VAL A 58 37.13 1.14 -2.15
CA VAL A 58 35.82 1.56 -1.63
C VAL A 58 35.18 0.41 -0.84
N GLY A 59 34.84 0.67 0.41
CA GLY A 59 34.25 -0.33 1.31
C GLY A 59 35.28 -1.19 2.06
N MET A 60 36.58 -0.90 1.94
CA MET A 60 37.63 -1.63 2.62
C MET A 60 38.54 -0.71 3.46
N LYS A 61 39.10 -1.21 4.54
CA LYS A 61 40.04 -0.46 5.40
C LYS A 61 41.32 -0.18 4.64
N PRO A 62 41.77 1.10 4.54
CA PRO A 62 43.06 1.42 3.95
C PRO A 62 44.18 0.75 4.71
N GLN A 63 45.12 0.17 4.00
CA GLN A 63 46.28 -0.49 4.58
C GLN A 63 47.58 0.24 4.22
N GLU A 64 48.42 0.53 5.20
CA GLU A 64 49.77 1.06 4.99
C GLU A 64 50.76 -0.07 4.84
N VAL A 65 51.48 -0.11 3.71
CA VAL A 65 52.46 -1.13 3.42
C VAL A 65 53.83 -0.48 3.20
N LYS A 66 54.81 -0.85 4.00
CA LYS A 66 56.20 -0.42 3.81
C LYS A 66 56.83 -1.19 2.67
N VAL A 67 57.47 -0.48 1.77
CA VAL A 67 58.24 -1.07 0.66
C VAL A 67 59.45 -1.81 1.23
N VAL A 68 59.58 -3.08 0.87
CA VAL A 68 60.77 -3.91 1.24
C VAL A 68 61.40 -4.36 -0.09
N SER A 69 62.70 -4.21 -0.22
CA SER A 69 63.41 -4.53 -1.46
C SER A 69 63.29 -6.01 -1.84
N LYS A 70 62.84 -6.27 -3.07
CA LYS A 70 62.66 -7.55 -3.75
C LYS A 70 61.56 -8.48 -3.21
N GLY A 71 60.34 -8.29 -3.74
CA GLY A 71 59.22 -9.26 -3.56
C GLY A 71 57.93 -8.79 -4.21
N LEU A 72 57.08 -9.74 -4.58
CA LEU A 72 55.68 -9.48 -4.91
C LEU A 72 54.93 -9.20 -3.59
N PHE A 73 54.42 -7.96 -3.46
CA PHE A 73 53.59 -7.62 -2.27
C PHE A 73 52.23 -8.25 -2.39
N LYS A 74 51.78 -8.98 -1.42
CA LYS A 74 50.39 -9.35 -1.21
C LYS A 74 49.80 -8.41 -0.18
N VAL A 75 48.87 -7.56 -0.60
CA VAL A 75 48.13 -6.64 0.26
C VAL A 75 46.73 -7.16 0.40
N VAL A 76 46.35 -7.59 1.60
CA VAL A 76 44.98 -8.07 1.87
C VAL A 76 44.21 -6.94 2.54
N LEU A 77 43.23 -6.38 1.85
CA LEU A 77 42.35 -5.39 2.45
C LEU A 77 41.21 -6.10 3.20
N GLU A 78 40.97 -5.68 4.43
CA GLU A 78 39.81 -6.12 5.21
C GLU A 78 38.61 -5.24 4.88
N ASP A 79 37.41 -5.84 4.85
CA ASP A 79 36.19 -5.08 4.77
C ASP A 79 36.13 -4.03 5.89
N ASP A 80 35.85 -2.79 5.54
CA ASP A 80 35.61 -1.77 6.53
C ASP A 80 34.22 -2.00 7.12
N THR A 81 34.17 -2.79 8.22
CA THR A 81 32.96 -3.01 8.98
C THR A 81 32.48 -1.76 9.73
N LYS A 82 33.24 -0.67 9.70
CA LYS A 82 32.65 0.65 9.96
C LYS A 82 31.60 0.87 8.90
N GLN A 83 30.35 0.88 9.35
CA GLN A 83 29.20 1.32 8.58
C GLN A 83 29.66 2.40 7.60
N LEU A 84 29.66 2.10 6.30
CA LEU A 84 29.73 3.12 5.25
C LEU A 84 28.83 4.24 5.73
N GLU A 85 29.33 5.48 5.76
CA GLU A 85 28.55 6.64 6.22
C GLU A 85 27.24 6.61 5.48
N GLU A 86 26.19 6.09 6.16
CA GLU A 86 24.88 5.85 5.57
C GLU A 86 24.33 7.20 5.13
N VAL A 87 24.25 7.42 3.84
CA VAL A 87 23.73 8.65 3.25
C VAL A 87 22.23 8.51 3.07
N VAL A 88 21.50 9.45 3.61
CA VAL A 88 20.03 9.51 3.50
C VAL A 88 19.65 10.60 2.52
N VAL A 89 18.72 10.31 1.63
CA VAL A 89 18.11 11.33 0.77
C VAL A 89 17.16 12.14 1.64
N VAL A 90 17.40 13.43 1.74
CA VAL A 90 16.67 14.35 2.61
C VAL A 90 16.31 15.60 1.84
N GLY A 91 15.05 15.81 1.61
CA GLY A 91 14.62 16.90 0.75
C GLY A 91 15.16 16.67 -0.67
N TYR A 92 15.56 17.72 -1.32
CA TYR A 92 16.16 17.69 -2.65
C TYR A 92 17.70 17.51 -2.60
N GLY A 93 18.22 16.87 -1.54
CA GLY A 93 19.67 16.67 -1.33
C GLY A 93 19.98 15.36 -0.61
N GLN A 94 21.27 15.09 -0.43
CA GLN A 94 21.76 13.94 0.32
C GLN A 94 22.49 14.43 1.57
N GLN A 95 22.27 13.77 2.70
CA GLN A 95 22.98 14.06 3.96
C GLN A 95 23.49 12.77 4.59
N LYS A 96 24.60 12.89 5.33
CA LYS A 96 25.05 11.79 6.19
C LYS A 96 23.97 11.53 7.26
N LYS A 97 23.59 10.30 7.48
CA LYS A 97 22.58 9.90 8.48
C LYS A 97 22.88 10.48 9.87
N ALA A 98 24.16 10.53 10.25
CA ALA A 98 24.60 11.14 11.50
C ALA A 98 24.25 12.62 11.62
N SER A 99 24.19 13.37 10.51
CA SER A 99 23.90 14.80 10.47
C SER A 99 22.39 15.12 10.38
N VAL A 100 21.55 14.14 10.06
CA VAL A 100 20.11 14.33 9.92
C VAL A 100 19.48 14.56 11.29
N VAL A 101 18.70 15.63 11.45
CA VAL A 101 17.98 15.97 12.70
C VAL A 101 16.48 15.70 12.61
N GLY A 102 15.92 15.59 11.41
CA GLY A 102 14.53 15.22 11.18
C GLY A 102 14.25 13.74 11.45
N ALA A 103 12.98 13.41 11.65
CA ALA A 103 12.50 12.02 11.80
C ALA A 103 12.44 11.33 10.44
N ILE A 104 13.46 10.54 10.11
CA ILE A 104 13.59 9.84 8.83
C ILE A 104 13.90 8.38 9.07
N THR A 105 13.15 7.51 8.41
CA THR A 105 13.46 6.07 8.32
C THR A 105 13.77 5.70 6.88
N GLN A 106 14.71 4.78 6.69
CA GLN A 106 15.16 4.37 5.36
C GLN A 106 15.26 2.85 5.28
N THR A 107 14.90 2.33 4.09
CA THR A 107 15.19 0.94 3.69
C THR A 107 15.90 0.93 2.34
N THR A 108 16.56 -0.16 2.01
CA THR A 108 17.27 -0.32 0.73
C THR A 108 16.51 -1.25 -0.20
N GLY A 109 16.75 -1.14 -1.52
CA GLY A 109 16.17 -2.06 -2.51
C GLY A 109 16.44 -3.53 -2.17
N LYS A 110 17.63 -3.86 -1.65
CA LYS A 110 17.97 -5.23 -1.20
C LYS A 110 17.05 -5.79 -0.10
N VAL A 111 16.52 -4.92 0.76
CA VAL A 111 15.56 -5.34 1.81
C VAL A 111 14.20 -5.62 1.16
N LEU A 112 13.80 -4.81 0.19
CA LEU A 112 12.54 -4.99 -0.55
C LEU A 112 12.59 -6.26 -1.43
N GLU A 113 13.72 -6.54 -2.05
CA GLU A 113 13.94 -7.76 -2.85
C GLU A 113 13.79 -9.06 -2.02
N ARG A 114 13.84 -8.99 -0.67
CA ARG A 114 13.54 -10.13 0.22
C ARG A 114 12.09 -10.58 0.15
N ALA A 115 11.17 -9.70 -0.23
CA ALA A 115 9.77 -10.02 -0.45
C ALA A 115 9.57 -10.62 -1.85
N ALA A 116 10.39 -11.61 -2.22
CA ALA A 116 10.35 -12.25 -3.53
C ALA A 116 8.93 -12.69 -3.92
N GLY A 117 8.56 -12.49 -5.18
CA GLY A 117 7.22 -12.80 -5.68
C GLY A 117 6.16 -11.73 -5.41
N ILE A 118 6.51 -10.64 -4.73
CA ILE A 118 5.66 -9.44 -4.61
C ILE A 118 6.07 -8.45 -5.70
N SER A 119 5.11 -8.02 -6.51
CA SER A 119 5.35 -7.08 -7.62
C SER A 119 5.19 -5.62 -7.21
N ASP A 120 4.48 -5.34 -6.13
CA ASP A 120 4.19 -4.00 -5.63
C ASP A 120 5.14 -3.57 -4.51
N ILE A 121 5.72 -2.35 -4.64
CA ILE A 121 6.65 -1.79 -3.66
C ILE A 121 5.97 -1.51 -2.32
N GLY A 122 4.72 -1.03 -2.32
CA GLY A 122 3.96 -0.73 -1.11
C GLY A 122 3.73 -1.98 -0.27
N ALA A 123 3.40 -3.11 -0.92
CA ALA A 123 3.26 -4.41 -0.28
C ALA A 123 4.60 -4.92 0.28
N ALA A 124 5.71 -4.69 -0.42
CA ALA A 124 7.07 -5.03 0.05
C ALA A 124 7.54 -4.13 1.21
N LEU A 125 6.98 -2.93 1.38
CA LEU A 125 7.29 -2.04 2.52
C LEU A 125 6.68 -2.50 3.84
N THR A 126 5.65 -3.34 3.81
CA THR A 126 4.92 -3.78 5.00
C THR A 126 5.88 -4.36 6.06
N GLY A 127 5.92 -3.75 7.25
CA GLY A 127 6.76 -4.18 8.36
C GLY A 127 8.25 -3.87 8.22
N ASN A 128 8.70 -3.21 7.15
CA ASN A 128 10.12 -2.87 6.96
C ASN A 128 10.51 -1.47 7.44
N LEU A 129 9.52 -0.61 7.72
CA LEU A 129 9.76 0.78 8.13
C LEU A 129 8.87 1.15 9.33
N PRO A 130 9.46 1.54 10.48
CA PRO A 130 8.70 2.05 11.61
C PRO A 130 7.94 3.34 11.23
N GLY A 131 6.72 3.48 11.74
CA GLY A 131 5.83 4.61 11.45
C GLY A 131 5.02 4.47 10.16
N VAL A 132 5.27 3.44 9.34
CA VAL A 132 4.52 3.15 8.11
C VAL A 132 3.51 2.04 8.38
N ILE A 133 2.23 2.34 8.16
CA ILE A 133 1.13 1.40 8.30
C ILE A 133 0.59 1.12 6.89
N THR A 134 0.50 -0.14 6.53
CA THR A 134 -0.02 -0.60 5.24
C THR A 134 -1.27 -1.44 5.46
N THR A 135 -2.31 -1.17 4.70
CA THR A 135 -3.54 -1.98 4.66
C THR A 135 -3.82 -2.39 3.23
N GLN A 136 -3.87 -3.70 3.00
CA GLN A 136 -4.19 -4.26 1.69
C GLN A 136 -5.63 -4.76 1.69
N SER A 137 -6.44 -4.27 0.76
CA SER A 137 -7.86 -4.61 0.63
C SER A 137 -8.14 -5.62 -0.48
N SER A 138 -7.22 -5.80 -1.43
CA SER A 138 -7.35 -6.71 -2.56
C SER A 138 -6.09 -7.54 -2.75
N GLY A 139 -6.24 -8.76 -3.22
CA GLY A 139 -5.17 -9.64 -3.71
C GLY A 139 -5.35 -9.97 -5.19
N MET A 140 -6.19 -9.21 -5.90
CA MET A 140 -6.47 -9.43 -7.32
C MET A 140 -5.27 -9.08 -8.19
N PRO A 141 -5.04 -9.83 -9.30
CA PRO A 141 -3.97 -9.52 -10.23
C PRO A 141 -4.02 -8.06 -10.72
N GLY A 142 -2.91 -7.34 -10.55
CA GLY A 142 -2.77 -5.94 -10.92
C GLY A 142 -3.46 -4.91 -9.98
N GLU A 143 -4.00 -5.33 -8.83
CA GLU A 143 -4.66 -4.48 -7.83
C GLU A 143 -4.15 -4.71 -6.41
N GLU A 144 -2.91 -5.16 -6.27
CA GLU A 144 -2.30 -5.47 -4.98
C GLU A 144 -1.75 -4.23 -4.24
N GLU A 145 -1.89 -3.01 -4.77
CA GLU A 145 -1.34 -1.79 -4.16
C GLU A 145 -2.02 -1.51 -2.81
N PRO A 146 -1.26 -1.51 -1.69
CA PRO A 146 -1.84 -1.26 -0.39
C PRO A 146 -2.03 0.23 -0.14
N LYS A 147 -3.04 0.58 0.65
CA LYS A 147 -3.15 1.90 1.24
C LYS A 147 -2.05 2.10 2.28
N ILE A 148 -1.31 3.20 2.17
CA ILE A 148 -0.21 3.53 3.07
C ILE A 148 -0.56 4.76 3.89
N THR A 149 -0.34 4.70 5.20
CA THR A 149 -0.42 5.85 6.09
C THR A 149 0.87 5.96 6.92
N ILE A 150 1.29 7.19 7.19
CA ILE A 150 2.45 7.49 8.04
C ILE A 150 1.96 8.03 9.37
N ARG A 151 2.28 7.31 10.48
CA ARG A 151 1.84 7.67 11.84
C ARG A 151 0.31 7.69 12.00
N GLY A 152 -0.40 6.89 11.20
CA GLY A 152 -1.86 6.75 11.25
C GLY A 152 -2.62 7.85 10.50
N THR A 153 -3.95 7.82 10.66
CA THR A 153 -4.87 8.77 9.99
C THR A 153 -4.88 10.10 10.72
N SER A 154 -4.70 11.22 10.01
CA SER A 154 -4.63 12.57 10.58
C SER A 154 -5.69 13.53 10.04
N SER A 155 -6.42 13.15 8.99
CA SER A 155 -7.54 13.90 8.41
C SER A 155 -8.60 12.94 7.88
N TRP A 156 -9.87 13.32 7.95
CA TRP A 156 -10.97 12.57 7.31
C TRP A 156 -11.11 12.84 5.81
N ASN A 157 -10.44 13.88 5.29
CA ASN A 157 -10.48 14.18 3.85
C ASN A 157 -9.51 13.29 3.07
N ASN A 158 -8.23 13.25 3.46
CA ASN A 158 -7.21 12.35 2.95
C ASN A 158 -6.02 12.30 3.91
N SER A 159 -5.41 11.14 4.08
CA SER A 159 -4.20 10.94 4.89
C SER A 159 -3.09 10.23 4.12
N ASP A 160 -3.18 10.16 2.79
CA ASP A 160 -2.17 9.53 1.95
C ASP A 160 -0.88 10.34 1.95
N PRO A 161 0.29 9.70 2.06
CA PRO A 161 1.57 10.37 1.98
C PRO A 161 1.88 10.83 0.56
N LEU A 162 2.70 11.87 0.43
CA LEU A 162 3.28 12.24 -0.85
C LEU A 162 4.34 11.21 -1.26
N VAL A 163 4.20 10.61 -2.43
CA VAL A 163 5.21 9.72 -3.00
C VAL A 163 6.00 10.46 -4.08
N LEU A 164 7.32 10.47 -3.93
CA LEU A 164 8.24 11.07 -4.90
C LEU A 164 9.21 10.04 -5.43
N VAL A 165 9.24 9.86 -6.73
CA VAL A 165 10.22 9.04 -7.45
C VAL A 165 11.26 9.96 -8.08
N ASP A 166 12.52 9.87 -7.62
CA ASP A 166 13.63 10.74 -8.03
C ASP A 166 13.31 12.26 -7.90
N GLY A 167 12.41 12.62 -6.97
CA GLY A 167 12.03 14.00 -6.67
C GLY A 167 10.77 14.50 -7.40
N ILE A 168 10.11 13.66 -8.19
CA ILE A 168 8.86 13.97 -8.90
C ILE A 168 7.72 13.15 -8.32
N GLU A 169 6.55 13.76 -8.14
CA GLU A 169 5.34 13.10 -7.65
C GLU A 169 4.84 12.08 -8.68
N ARG A 170 4.89 10.80 -8.27
CA ARG A 170 4.49 9.64 -9.07
C ARG A 170 3.95 8.54 -8.18
N PRO A 171 3.01 7.71 -8.64
CA PRO A 171 2.58 6.53 -7.89
C PRO A 171 3.75 5.56 -7.71
N MET A 172 3.76 4.84 -6.59
CA MET A 172 4.83 3.90 -6.25
C MET A 172 4.85 2.71 -7.22
N SER A 173 3.69 2.33 -7.73
CA SER A 173 3.50 1.30 -8.77
C SER A 173 4.19 1.62 -10.11
N SER A 174 4.65 2.88 -10.32
CA SER A 174 5.43 3.27 -11.51
C SER A 174 6.88 2.77 -11.52
N VAL A 175 7.34 2.15 -10.44
CA VAL A 175 8.72 1.68 -10.28
C VAL A 175 8.74 0.19 -9.96
N ASP A 176 9.58 -0.57 -10.63
CA ASP A 176 9.87 -1.96 -10.28
C ASP A 176 10.81 -2.04 -9.07
N ILE A 177 10.65 -3.07 -8.22
CA ILE A 177 11.46 -3.25 -7.00
C ILE A 177 12.95 -3.36 -7.32
N ALA A 178 13.31 -4.01 -8.43
CA ALA A 178 14.69 -4.23 -8.82
C ALA A 178 15.40 -2.93 -9.24
N SER A 179 14.65 -1.90 -9.64
CA SER A 179 15.18 -0.55 -9.94
C SER A 179 15.35 0.33 -8.70
N VAL A 180 14.81 -0.05 -7.54
CA VAL A 180 14.92 0.75 -6.32
C VAL A 180 16.31 0.65 -5.73
N GLN A 181 16.94 1.80 -5.43
CA GLN A 181 18.15 1.89 -4.62
C GLN A 181 17.82 1.99 -3.13
N SER A 182 16.93 2.91 -2.78
CA SER A 182 16.49 3.13 -1.40
C SER A 182 15.13 3.81 -1.36
N ILE A 183 14.43 3.60 -0.24
CA ILE A 183 13.20 4.33 0.10
C ILE A 183 13.42 5.00 1.45
N SER A 184 13.22 6.33 1.49
CA SER A 184 13.27 7.13 2.70
C SER A 184 11.89 7.66 3.02
N VAL A 185 11.45 7.53 4.28
CA VAL A 185 10.17 8.05 4.76
C VAL A 185 10.42 9.19 5.72
N LEU A 186 9.92 10.37 5.36
CA LEU A 186 10.04 11.62 6.09
C LEU A 186 8.74 11.82 6.89
N LYS A 187 8.85 11.94 8.21
CA LYS A 187 7.69 11.85 9.11
C LYS A 187 7.36 13.15 9.84
N ASP A 188 8.36 13.99 10.10
CA ASP A 188 8.18 15.25 10.85
C ASP A 188 8.21 16.49 9.96
N ALA A 189 7.90 17.64 10.54
CA ALA A 189 7.83 18.91 9.83
C ALA A 189 9.19 19.34 9.27
N SER A 190 10.30 19.12 9.99
CA SER A 190 11.63 19.50 9.52
C SER A 190 12.03 18.75 8.25
N ALA A 191 11.78 17.47 8.21
CA ALA A 191 12.08 16.66 7.04
C ALA A 191 11.16 16.95 5.84
N THR A 192 9.88 17.28 6.07
CA THR A 192 8.86 17.40 5.02
C THR A 192 8.59 18.82 4.54
N ALA A 193 8.98 19.86 5.29
CA ALA A 193 8.66 21.25 4.96
C ALA A 193 9.15 21.72 3.59
N VAL A 194 10.30 21.20 3.11
CA VAL A 194 10.84 21.52 1.79
C VAL A 194 10.01 21.01 0.62
N TYR A 195 9.09 20.06 0.87
CA TYR A 195 8.13 19.55 -0.12
C TYR A 195 6.79 20.30 -0.07
N GLY A 196 6.74 21.32 0.75
CA GLY A 196 5.57 22.17 0.90
C GLY A 196 4.38 21.43 1.49
N VAL A 197 3.21 21.85 1.08
CA VAL A 197 1.93 21.45 1.67
C VAL A 197 1.56 19.99 1.45
N LYS A 198 2.04 19.35 0.41
CA LYS A 198 1.80 17.91 0.20
C LYS A 198 2.54 17.03 1.22
N GLY A 199 3.53 17.60 1.93
CA GLY A 199 4.27 16.91 2.99
C GLY A 199 3.52 16.75 4.31
N ALA A 200 2.30 17.26 4.44
CA ALA A 200 1.53 17.25 5.68
C ALA A 200 1.29 15.83 6.23
N ASN A 201 1.03 14.86 5.38
CA ASN A 201 0.79 13.45 5.73
C ASN A 201 2.08 12.60 5.72
N GLY A 202 3.26 13.25 5.60
CA GLY A 202 4.54 12.58 5.41
C GLY A 202 4.91 12.42 3.94
N VAL A 203 6.18 12.08 3.69
CA VAL A 203 6.70 11.95 2.32
C VAL A 203 7.48 10.63 2.20
N ILE A 204 7.23 9.91 1.13
CA ILE A 204 7.97 8.70 0.74
C ILE A 204 8.85 9.05 -0.46
N LEU A 205 10.16 8.96 -0.29
CA LEU A 205 11.14 9.22 -1.34
C LEU A 205 11.64 7.89 -1.88
N VAL A 206 11.31 7.57 -3.11
CA VAL A 206 11.84 6.44 -3.85
C VAL A 206 13.01 6.93 -4.69
N THR A 207 14.20 6.42 -4.41
CA THR A 207 15.41 6.71 -5.19
C THR A 207 15.73 5.52 -6.06
N THR A 208 15.90 5.74 -7.38
CA THR A 208 16.21 4.66 -8.32
C THR A 208 17.71 4.46 -8.48
N LYS A 209 18.11 3.24 -8.88
CA LYS A 209 19.50 2.85 -9.11
C LYS A 209 20.10 3.68 -10.25
N ARG A 210 21.38 4.02 -10.12
CA ARG A 210 22.19 4.74 -11.12
C ARG A 210 23.48 4.02 -11.43
N GLY A 211 24.06 4.29 -12.58
CA GLY A 211 25.37 3.78 -12.94
C GLY A 211 26.50 4.40 -12.11
N THR A 212 27.57 3.65 -12.00
CA THR A 212 28.84 4.10 -11.42
C THR A 212 29.96 3.91 -12.42
N GLU A 213 31.04 4.70 -12.33
CA GLU A 213 32.21 4.49 -13.17
C GLU A 213 32.80 3.11 -12.94
N GLY A 214 32.94 2.32 -13.99
CA GLY A 214 33.44 0.95 -13.93
C GLY A 214 32.88 0.05 -15.04
N ALA A 215 33.31 -1.19 -15.05
CA ALA A 215 32.83 -2.20 -16.00
C ALA A 215 31.34 -2.48 -15.83
N ALA A 216 30.67 -2.84 -16.94
CA ALA A 216 29.27 -3.20 -16.92
C ALA A 216 29.00 -4.38 -15.96
N GLN A 217 28.01 -4.20 -15.09
CA GLN A 217 27.49 -5.26 -14.20
C GLN A 217 26.09 -5.61 -14.69
N ILE A 218 25.88 -6.87 -14.97
CA ILE A 218 24.59 -7.41 -15.41
C ILE A 218 24.04 -8.25 -14.24
N ASN A 219 22.81 -7.97 -13.85
CA ASN A 219 22.08 -8.76 -12.86
C ASN A 219 20.82 -9.32 -13.52
N ILE A 220 20.58 -10.59 -13.31
CA ILE A 220 19.38 -11.29 -13.79
C ILE A 220 18.71 -11.92 -12.59
N ALA A 221 17.42 -11.69 -12.43
CA ALA A 221 16.60 -12.33 -11.40
C ALA A 221 15.35 -12.92 -12.05
N ALA A 222 14.96 -14.13 -11.62
CA ALA A 222 13.73 -14.76 -12.03
C ALA A 222 13.09 -15.45 -10.83
N ASN A 223 11.79 -15.25 -10.67
CA ASN A 223 10.98 -15.82 -9.60
C ASN A 223 9.78 -16.54 -10.20
N ALA A 224 9.44 -17.70 -9.64
CA ALA A 224 8.17 -18.37 -9.85
C ALA A 224 7.47 -18.45 -8.49
N THR A 225 6.25 -17.93 -8.40
CA THR A 225 5.50 -17.86 -7.14
C THR A 225 4.20 -18.65 -7.30
N MET A 226 3.97 -19.57 -6.38
CA MET A 226 2.71 -20.28 -6.24
C MET A 226 1.85 -19.57 -5.20
N LYS A 227 0.75 -18.97 -5.62
CA LYS A 227 -0.25 -18.34 -4.75
C LYS A 227 -1.29 -19.38 -4.36
N ILE A 228 -1.59 -19.48 -3.05
CA ILE A 228 -2.62 -20.39 -2.53
C ILE A 228 -3.57 -19.62 -1.61
N PRO A 229 -4.87 -19.95 -1.55
CA PRO A 229 -5.78 -19.39 -0.56
C PRO A 229 -5.30 -19.68 0.86
N SER A 230 -5.19 -18.66 1.71
CA SER A 230 -4.63 -18.85 3.04
C SER A 230 -5.63 -19.38 4.06
N LYS A 231 -6.86 -18.91 4.00
CA LYS A 231 -7.97 -19.32 4.86
C LYS A 231 -9.29 -18.90 4.23
N LEU A 232 -10.21 -19.83 4.14
CA LEU A 232 -11.59 -19.61 3.72
C LEU A 232 -12.51 -19.88 4.91
N PRO A 233 -13.66 -19.20 5.03
CA PRO A 233 -14.61 -19.48 6.09
C PRO A 233 -15.22 -20.86 5.91
N ASN A 234 -15.43 -21.57 7.02
CA ASN A 234 -16.13 -22.84 7.03
C ASN A 234 -17.62 -22.63 6.69
N LYS A 235 -18.19 -23.56 5.95
CA LYS A 235 -19.59 -23.55 5.55
C LYS A 235 -20.20 -24.94 5.71
N LEU A 236 -21.52 -25.00 5.83
CA LEU A 236 -22.26 -26.24 5.90
C LEU A 236 -22.50 -26.81 4.48
N ASP A 237 -22.51 -28.12 4.35
CA ASP A 237 -22.99 -28.80 3.15
C ASP A 237 -24.53 -28.66 3.03
N SER A 238 -25.10 -29.08 1.89
CA SER A 238 -26.54 -28.97 1.64
C SER A 238 -27.40 -29.64 2.72
N TYR A 239 -26.97 -30.79 3.24
CA TYR A 239 -27.71 -31.50 4.28
C TYR A 239 -27.78 -30.70 5.58
N ASP A 240 -26.62 -30.29 6.09
CA ASP A 240 -26.54 -29.56 7.33
C ASP A 240 -27.10 -28.14 7.20
N ALA A 241 -26.95 -27.51 6.04
CA ALA A 241 -27.57 -26.21 5.73
C ALA A 241 -29.11 -26.29 5.72
N LEU A 242 -29.69 -27.33 5.14
CA LEU A 242 -31.14 -27.52 5.11
C LEU A 242 -31.69 -27.86 6.50
N MET A 243 -30.94 -28.61 7.29
CA MET A 243 -31.31 -28.87 8.70
C MET A 243 -31.33 -27.57 9.51
N ALA A 244 -30.30 -26.75 9.37
CA ALA A 244 -30.23 -25.45 10.02
C ALA A 244 -31.33 -24.48 9.53
N ARG A 245 -31.68 -24.51 8.23
CA ARG A 245 -32.81 -23.73 7.72
C ARG A 245 -34.16 -24.21 8.29
N ASN A 246 -34.39 -25.50 8.35
CA ASN A 246 -35.62 -26.01 8.98
C ASN A 246 -35.75 -25.54 10.42
N MET A 247 -34.65 -25.58 11.20
CA MET A 247 -34.61 -25.05 12.55
C MET A 247 -34.93 -23.54 12.58
N ALA A 248 -34.39 -22.76 11.65
CA ALA A 248 -34.66 -21.34 11.56
C ALA A 248 -36.14 -21.05 11.21
N ILE A 249 -36.73 -21.82 10.30
CA ILE A 249 -38.15 -21.73 9.95
C ILE A 249 -39.02 -22.10 11.16
N GLU A 250 -38.72 -23.21 11.82
CA GLU A 250 -39.44 -23.66 13.01
C GLU A 250 -39.42 -22.59 14.10
N HIS A 251 -38.29 -21.96 14.33
CA HIS A 251 -38.13 -20.86 15.27
C HIS A 251 -39.04 -19.66 14.97
N GLU A 252 -39.26 -19.34 13.69
CA GLU A 252 -40.08 -18.18 13.24
C GLU A 252 -41.56 -18.50 13.02
N LEU A 253 -42.03 -19.75 13.17
CA LEU A 253 -43.42 -20.12 12.88
C LEU A 253 -44.43 -19.33 13.68
N SER A 254 -44.08 -18.89 14.89
CA SER A 254 -44.95 -18.05 15.73
C SER A 254 -45.22 -16.68 15.09
N LEU A 255 -44.32 -16.14 14.30
CA LEU A 255 -44.47 -14.89 13.55
C LEU A 255 -45.00 -15.10 12.13
N TYR A 256 -44.56 -16.17 11.48
CA TYR A 256 -44.83 -16.48 10.09
C TYR A 256 -45.27 -17.92 9.91
N PRO A 257 -46.53 -18.28 10.27
CA PRO A 257 -47.00 -19.66 10.20
C PRO A 257 -46.96 -20.25 8.79
N ASP A 258 -47.13 -19.42 7.75
CA ASP A 258 -47.10 -19.83 6.35
C ASP A 258 -45.70 -20.30 5.88
N SER A 259 -44.69 -20.00 6.66
CA SER A 259 -43.30 -20.45 6.41
C SER A 259 -43.14 -21.96 6.56
N TRP A 260 -44.13 -22.65 7.15
CA TRP A 260 -44.19 -24.12 7.20
C TRP A 260 -44.01 -24.73 5.80
N SER A 261 -44.50 -24.08 4.76
CA SER A 261 -44.40 -24.54 3.39
C SER A 261 -42.93 -24.63 2.88
N TYR A 262 -42.01 -23.97 3.53
CA TYR A 262 -40.56 -24.02 3.18
C TYR A 262 -39.81 -25.10 3.93
N ILE A 263 -40.40 -25.75 4.96
CA ILE A 263 -39.79 -26.86 5.68
C ILE A 263 -39.56 -28.04 4.73
N LYS A 264 -38.34 -28.51 4.69
CA LYS A 264 -37.98 -29.70 3.91
C LYS A 264 -38.10 -30.97 4.78
N PRO A 265 -38.87 -31.99 4.33
CA PRO A 265 -38.90 -33.26 5.02
C PRO A 265 -37.52 -33.93 5.11
N GLN A 266 -37.23 -34.62 6.22
CA GLN A 266 -35.99 -35.34 6.43
C GLN A 266 -35.65 -36.33 5.32
N SER A 267 -36.65 -36.97 4.75
CA SER A 267 -36.51 -37.91 3.63
C SER A 267 -35.97 -37.24 2.35
N ILE A 268 -36.29 -35.97 2.15
CA ILE A 268 -35.78 -35.17 1.05
C ILE A 268 -34.36 -34.68 1.38
N ILE A 269 -34.13 -34.15 2.57
CA ILE A 269 -32.81 -33.70 3.02
C ILE A 269 -31.76 -34.79 2.90
N ASN A 270 -32.11 -36.03 3.24
CA ASN A 270 -31.20 -37.20 3.12
C ASN A 270 -30.72 -37.44 1.69
N LYS A 271 -31.49 -37.06 0.66
CA LYS A 271 -31.12 -37.21 -0.75
C LYS A 271 -30.03 -36.27 -1.18
N TYR A 272 -29.88 -35.10 -0.57
CA TYR A 272 -28.80 -34.17 -0.83
C TYR A 272 -27.43 -34.73 -0.41
N ARG A 273 -27.39 -35.60 0.62
CA ARG A 273 -26.16 -36.24 1.06
C ARG A 273 -25.92 -37.60 0.39
N ASN A 274 -27.01 -38.35 0.08
CA ASN A 274 -26.94 -39.69 -0.45
C ASN A 274 -27.89 -39.88 -1.65
N PRO A 275 -27.60 -39.23 -2.80
CA PRO A 275 -28.40 -39.42 -4.00
C PRO A 275 -28.24 -40.84 -4.54
N ALA A 276 -29.33 -41.47 -4.99
CA ALA A 276 -29.32 -42.87 -5.46
C ALA A 276 -28.70 -43.01 -6.85
N ASN A 277 -28.77 -41.97 -7.69
CA ASN A 277 -28.27 -41.94 -9.04
C ASN A 277 -27.97 -40.49 -9.49
N LEU A 278 -27.54 -40.33 -10.75
CA LEU A 278 -27.18 -39.02 -11.32
C LEU A 278 -28.38 -38.09 -11.38
N GLU A 279 -29.57 -38.57 -11.72
CA GLU A 279 -30.79 -37.75 -11.77
C GLU A 279 -31.14 -37.18 -10.39
N GLU A 280 -31.03 -37.98 -9.33
CA GLU A 280 -31.18 -37.47 -7.96
C GLU A 280 -30.07 -36.50 -7.56
N ALA A 281 -28.82 -36.75 -7.97
CA ALA A 281 -27.71 -35.85 -7.69
C ALA A 281 -27.89 -34.48 -8.37
N GLU A 282 -28.46 -34.46 -9.57
CA GLU A 282 -28.78 -33.21 -10.27
C GLU A 282 -29.99 -32.49 -9.65
N ARG A 283 -30.96 -33.24 -9.14
CA ARG A 283 -32.14 -32.68 -8.49
C ARG A 283 -31.89 -32.17 -7.09
N TYR A 284 -30.95 -32.80 -6.38
CA TYR A 284 -30.60 -32.51 -4.99
C TYR A 284 -29.11 -32.12 -4.89
N PRO A 285 -28.71 -30.93 -5.39
CA PRO A 285 -27.33 -30.54 -5.51
C PRO A 285 -26.69 -30.34 -4.13
N ASN A 286 -25.41 -30.67 -4.04
CA ASN A 286 -24.55 -30.39 -2.91
C ASN A 286 -23.24 -29.77 -3.40
N VAL A 287 -23.24 -28.46 -3.58
CA VAL A 287 -22.18 -27.73 -4.25
C VAL A 287 -21.27 -27.01 -3.28
N ASP A 288 -19.99 -27.30 -3.33
CA ASP A 288 -18.97 -26.48 -2.69
C ASP A 288 -18.57 -25.33 -3.63
N TRP A 289 -19.20 -24.17 -3.47
CA TRP A 289 -18.95 -23.01 -4.33
C TRP A 289 -17.52 -22.44 -4.20
N GLN A 290 -16.84 -22.67 -3.06
CA GLN A 290 -15.44 -22.27 -2.92
C GLN A 290 -14.55 -23.17 -3.77
N ASP A 291 -14.79 -24.48 -3.74
CA ASP A 291 -14.06 -25.46 -4.56
C ASP A 291 -14.36 -25.31 -6.05
N VAL A 292 -15.59 -24.97 -6.41
CA VAL A 292 -16.01 -24.70 -7.81
C VAL A 292 -15.34 -23.44 -8.38
N LEU A 293 -15.20 -22.40 -7.58
CA LEU A 293 -14.76 -21.08 -8.05
C LEU A 293 -13.28 -20.84 -7.87
N PHE A 294 -12.61 -21.54 -6.97
CA PHE A 294 -11.21 -21.29 -6.65
C PHE A 294 -10.33 -22.47 -6.96
N LYS A 295 -9.24 -22.22 -7.67
CA LYS A 295 -8.14 -23.16 -7.85
C LYS A 295 -7.40 -23.37 -6.54
N ASP A 296 -6.83 -24.55 -6.37
CA ASP A 296 -5.91 -24.83 -5.26
C ASP A 296 -4.71 -23.88 -5.26
N TYR A 297 -4.24 -23.47 -6.44
CA TYR A 297 -3.14 -22.52 -6.58
C TYR A 297 -3.16 -21.79 -7.92
N ALA A 298 -2.53 -20.61 -7.92
CA ALA A 298 -2.22 -19.85 -9.13
C ALA A 298 -0.72 -19.59 -9.23
N MET A 299 -0.19 -19.58 -10.46
CA MET A 299 1.22 -19.30 -10.71
C MET A 299 1.41 -17.85 -11.14
N SER A 300 2.42 -17.20 -10.58
CA SER A 300 2.88 -15.88 -10.97
C SER A 300 4.37 -15.91 -11.25
N TYR A 301 4.83 -15.11 -12.20
CA TYR A 301 6.23 -15.09 -12.64
C TYR A 301 6.74 -13.63 -12.65
N ASN A 302 7.97 -13.47 -12.21
CA ASN A 302 8.68 -12.20 -12.36
C ASN A 302 10.07 -12.46 -12.90
N ALA A 303 10.47 -11.70 -13.91
CA ALA A 303 11.80 -11.75 -14.49
C ALA A 303 12.35 -10.34 -14.67
N ASN A 304 13.55 -10.09 -14.16
CA ASN A 304 14.22 -8.81 -14.24
C ASN A 304 15.64 -8.97 -14.79
N VAL A 305 15.99 -8.11 -15.71
CA VAL A 305 17.35 -7.96 -16.21
C VAL A 305 17.76 -6.50 -16.07
N ASN A 306 18.83 -6.23 -15.34
CA ASN A 306 19.36 -4.89 -15.26
C ASN A 306 20.86 -4.85 -15.54
N VAL A 307 21.31 -3.74 -16.10
CA VAL A 307 22.71 -3.46 -16.38
C VAL A 307 23.08 -2.09 -15.83
N SER A 308 24.22 -2.02 -15.17
CA SER A 308 24.77 -0.77 -14.65
C SER A 308 26.29 -0.69 -14.93
N GLY A 309 26.77 0.51 -15.17
CA GLY A 309 28.18 0.74 -15.43
C GLY A 309 28.44 2.18 -15.81
N GLY A 310 29.62 2.45 -16.33
CA GLY A 310 29.89 3.79 -16.86
C GLY A 310 31.35 4.07 -17.10
N THR A 311 31.56 5.13 -17.88
CA THR A 311 32.83 5.77 -18.14
C THR A 311 32.87 7.13 -17.43
N ARG A 312 33.98 7.88 -17.61
CA ARG A 312 34.05 9.27 -17.13
C ARG A 312 33.04 10.19 -17.81
N PHE A 313 32.61 9.84 -19.05
CA PHE A 313 31.67 10.65 -19.83
C PHE A 313 30.21 10.26 -19.56
N VAL A 314 29.90 8.99 -19.48
CA VAL A 314 28.52 8.53 -19.24
C VAL A 314 28.48 7.44 -18.20
N LYS A 315 27.55 7.57 -17.24
CA LYS A 315 27.16 6.52 -16.30
C LYS A 315 25.75 6.11 -16.67
N TYR A 316 25.47 4.80 -16.62
CA TYR A 316 24.18 4.27 -17.06
C TYR A 316 23.68 3.18 -16.14
N PHE A 317 22.37 3.19 -15.96
CA PHE A 317 21.58 2.07 -15.42
C PHE A 317 20.44 1.83 -16.39
N ALA A 318 20.21 0.59 -16.79
CA ALA A 318 19.05 0.19 -17.57
C ALA A 318 18.45 -1.09 -16.99
N SER A 319 17.13 -1.19 -17.01
CA SER A 319 16.37 -2.33 -16.45
C SER A 319 15.20 -2.66 -17.37
N VAL A 320 14.95 -3.96 -17.53
CA VAL A 320 13.70 -4.51 -18.09
C VAL A 320 13.15 -5.49 -17.07
N ASP A 321 11.88 -5.33 -16.72
CA ASP A 321 11.17 -6.15 -15.76
C ASP A 321 9.87 -6.65 -16.37
N TYR A 322 9.60 -7.94 -16.24
CA TYR A 322 8.34 -8.56 -16.66
C TYR A 322 7.67 -9.22 -15.46
N VAL A 323 6.39 -8.93 -15.30
CA VAL A 323 5.54 -9.49 -14.26
C VAL A 323 4.33 -10.16 -14.92
N HIS A 324 4.08 -11.39 -14.55
CA HIS A 324 2.83 -12.12 -14.82
C HIS A 324 2.18 -12.51 -13.49
N GLU A 325 0.93 -12.12 -13.29
CA GLU A 325 0.14 -12.50 -12.12
C GLU A 325 -1.03 -13.37 -12.57
N GLY A 326 -1.00 -14.66 -12.16
CA GLY A 326 -2.09 -15.58 -12.35
C GLY A 326 -3.19 -15.39 -11.33
N ASP A 327 -4.36 -15.88 -11.64
CA ASP A 327 -5.57 -15.77 -10.84
C ASP A 327 -6.02 -17.09 -10.22
N LEU A 328 -6.62 -16.99 -9.05
CA LEU A 328 -7.17 -18.11 -8.29
C LEU A 328 -8.56 -18.58 -8.78
N PHE A 329 -9.26 -17.80 -9.60
CA PHE A 329 -10.54 -18.26 -10.15
C PHE A 329 -10.36 -19.48 -11.05
N ASP A 330 -11.18 -20.48 -10.84
CA ASP A 330 -11.34 -21.58 -11.78
C ASP A 330 -12.34 -21.22 -12.89
N VAL A 331 -12.05 -21.68 -14.09
CA VAL A 331 -12.83 -21.33 -15.29
C VAL A 331 -13.19 -22.62 -16.00
N PHE A 332 -14.48 -22.88 -16.15
CA PHE A 332 -14.96 -24.01 -16.92
C PHE A 332 -14.67 -23.83 -18.40
N ASP A 333 -14.48 -24.94 -19.09
CA ASP A 333 -14.45 -24.94 -20.55
C ASP A 333 -15.78 -24.40 -21.09
N ASN A 334 -15.69 -23.26 -21.77
CA ASN A 334 -16.85 -22.56 -22.32
C ASN A 334 -17.20 -23.01 -23.77
N GLY A 335 -16.39 -23.86 -24.37
CA GLY A 335 -16.58 -24.32 -25.78
C GLY A 335 -16.45 -23.17 -26.81
N ARG A 336 -15.81 -22.04 -26.44
CA ARG A 336 -15.59 -20.85 -27.27
C ARG A 336 -14.13 -20.76 -27.71
N ASP A 337 -13.87 -19.97 -28.75
CA ASP A 337 -12.51 -19.68 -29.25
C ASP A 337 -11.77 -18.59 -28.45
N TYR A 338 -12.24 -18.24 -27.26
CA TYR A 338 -11.58 -17.32 -26.36
C TYR A 338 -11.37 -17.95 -24.98
N ASN A 339 -10.34 -17.49 -24.29
CA ASN A 339 -10.05 -17.89 -22.92
C ASN A 339 -10.50 -16.77 -21.97
N SER A 340 -11.48 -17.04 -21.10
CA SER A 340 -11.99 -16.10 -20.10
C SER A 340 -11.13 -16.12 -18.82
N GLY A 341 -11.63 -15.50 -17.75
CA GLY A 341 -10.97 -15.40 -16.45
C GLY A 341 -10.12 -14.14 -16.27
N TYR A 342 -9.35 -14.11 -15.20
CA TYR A 342 -8.55 -12.95 -14.79
C TYR A 342 -7.08 -13.19 -15.07
N GLY A 343 -6.33 -12.11 -15.18
CA GLY A 343 -4.88 -12.15 -15.31
C GLY A 343 -4.28 -10.76 -15.46
N TYR A 344 -3.00 -10.64 -15.15
CA TYR A 344 -2.28 -9.39 -15.28
C TYR A 344 -0.86 -9.64 -15.80
N ASP A 345 -0.50 -8.88 -16.82
CA ASP A 345 0.85 -8.86 -17.39
C ASP A 345 1.37 -7.43 -17.40
N ARG A 346 2.63 -7.22 -16.99
CA ARG A 346 3.25 -5.90 -17.02
C ARG A 346 4.70 -5.99 -17.46
N ILE A 347 5.08 -5.11 -18.37
CA ILE A 347 6.47 -4.87 -18.73
C ILE A 347 6.86 -3.47 -18.25
N ASN A 348 7.98 -3.38 -17.54
CA ASN A 348 8.60 -2.13 -17.13
C ASN A 348 9.96 -2.01 -17.81
N VAL A 349 10.27 -0.81 -18.28
CA VAL A 349 11.59 -0.47 -18.85
C VAL A 349 12.06 0.82 -18.19
N ARG A 350 13.30 0.86 -17.74
CA ARG A 350 13.91 2.06 -17.15
C ARG A 350 15.32 2.28 -17.68
N SER A 351 15.66 3.54 -17.92
CA SER A 351 17.02 3.96 -18.27
C SER A 351 17.35 5.25 -17.53
N ASN A 352 18.40 5.24 -16.73
CA ASN A 352 18.94 6.40 -16.02
C ASN A 352 20.36 6.65 -16.56
N LEU A 353 20.58 7.82 -17.18
CA LEU A 353 21.82 8.20 -17.82
C LEU A 353 22.34 9.51 -17.20
N ASP A 354 23.61 9.52 -16.80
CA ASP A 354 24.30 10.72 -16.32
C ASP A 354 25.46 11.04 -17.25
N PHE A 355 25.35 12.13 -18.01
CA PHE A 355 26.38 12.61 -18.97
C PHE A 355 27.22 13.70 -18.34
N GLN A 356 28.52 13.49 -18.19
CA GLN A 356 29.48 14.52 -17.80
C GLN A 356 29.86 15.35 -19.02
N ILE A 357 29.11 16.42 -19.31
CA ILE A 357 29.29 17.25 -20.50
C ILE A 357 30.59 18.06 -20.41
N THR A 358 30.82 18.67 -19.23
CA THR A 358 32.08 19.34 -18.90
C THR A 358 32.54 18.89 -17.52
N LYS A 359 33.69 19.35 -17.04
CA LYS A 359 34.14 19.05 -15.66
C LYS A 359 33.20 19.56 -14.59
N SER A 360 32.41 20.59 -14.91
CA SER A 360 31.46 21.24 -13.98
C SER A 360 29.99 21.05 -14.35
N THR A 361 29.68 20.39 -15.48
CA THR A 361 28.31 20.25 -15.99
C THR A 361 27.94 18.80 -16.15
N VAL A 362 26.84 18.36 -15.49
CA VAL A 362 26.24 17.03 -15.64
C VAL A 362 24.86 17.19 -16.21
N PHE A 363 24.56 16.46 -17.28
CA PHE A 363 23.21 16.34 -17.82
C PHE A 363 22.66 14.94 -17.50
N LYS A 364 21.52 14.89 -16.86
CA LYS A 364 20.87 13.64 -16.45
C LYS A 364 19.60 13.43 -17.25
N VAL A 365 19.42 12.22 -17.73
CA VAL A 365 18.23 11.80 -18.47
C VAL A 365 17.69 10.54 -17.82
N ASN A 366 16.46 10.58 -17.31
CA ASN A 366 15.76 9.40 -16.85
C ASN A 366 14.56 9.19 -17.76
N VAL A 367 14.42 7.99 -18.28
CA VAL A 367 13.25 7.57 -19.05
C VAL A 367 12.77 6.26 -18.50
N ALA A 368 11.50 6.18 -18.15
CA ALA A 368 10.89 4.92 -17.80
C ALA A 368 9.53 4.77 -18.49
N GLY A 369 9.21 3.55 -18.83
CA GLY A 369 7.94 3.18 -19.40
C GLY A 369 7.41 1.91 -18.78
N SER A 370 6.10 1.82 -18.63
CA SER A 370 5.43 0.59 -18.27
C SER A 370 4.20 0.36 -19.14
N ASN A 371 3.92 -0.90 -19.44
CA ASN A 371 2.69 -1.31 -20.10
C ASN A 371 2.11 -2.46 -19.30
N GLY A 372 0.97 -2.20 -18.65
CA GLY A 372 0.21 -3.17 -17.88
C GLY A 372 -1.03 -3.58 -18.66
N TYR A 373 -1.24 -4.88 -18.77
CA TYR A 373 -2.37 -5.48 -19.46
C TYR A 373 -3.17 -6.33 -18.45
N LYS A 374 -4.34 -5.84 -18.04
CA LYS A 374 -5.25 -6.53 -17.13
C LYS A 374 -6.38 -7.15 -17.92
N LYS A 375 -6.59 -8.44 -17.76
CA LYS A 375 -7.70 -9.20 -18.34
C LYS A 375 -8.73 -9.51 -17.25
N THR A 376 -10.01 -9.32 -17.56
CA THR A 376 -11.15 -9.70 -16.70
C THR A 376 -12.25 -10.31 -17.55
N PRO A 377 -13.25 -11.02 -16.99
CA PRO A 377 -14.50 -11.29 -17.69
C PRO A 377 -15.14 -9.99 -18.19
N TYR A 378 -15.86 -10.06 -19.29
CA TYR A 378 -16.51 -8.89 -19.86
C TYR A 378 -17.67 -8.42 -18.96
N ASN A 379 -17.82 -7.12 -18.83
CA ASN A 379 -18.90 -6.49 -18.10
C ASN A 379 -19.44 -5.30 -18.88
N ASN A 380 -20.73 -5.32 -19.21
CA ASN A 380 -21.42 -4.28 -19.98
C ASN A 380 -21.85 -3.07 -19.13
N SER A 381 -21.43 -2.97 -17.90
CA SER A 381 -21.82 -1.84 -17.07
C SER A 381 -21.15 -0.55 -17.53
N ASN A 382 -21.97 0.45 -17.85
CA ASN A 382 -21.52 1.80 -18.19
C ASN A 382 -21.04 2.61 -16.98
N TYR A 383 -21.17 2.06 -15.78
CA TYR A 383 -20.74 2.68 -14.54
C TYR A 383 -19.37 2.14 -14.14
N ASP A 384 -18.49 3.03 -13.89
CA ASP A 384 -17.09 2.81 -13.62
C ASP A 384 -16.79 2.02 -12.33
N SER A 385 -17.62 2.23 -11.31
CA SER A 385 -17.61 1.45 -10.07
C SER A 385 -18.05 0.00 -10.22
N SER A 386 -18.58 -0.37 -11.37
CA SER A 386 -19.19 -1.68 -11.59
C SER A 386 -18.24 -2.75 -12.08
N ALA A 387 -17.07 -2.39 -12.64
CA ALA A 387 -16.05 -3.39 -12.95
C ALA A 387 -15.52 -4.04 -11.66
N ASP A 388 -15.19 -3.22 -10.67
CA ASP A 388 -14.76 -3.70 -9.36
C ASP A 388 -15.89 -4.41 -8.62
N TRP A 389 -17.12 -3.91 -8.74
CA TRP A 389 -18.29 -4.53 -8.16
C TRP A 389 -18.64 -5.87 -8.80
N SER A 390 -18.54 -6.00 -10.12
CA SER A 390 -18.80 -7.29 -10.80
C SER A 390 -17.76 -8.34 -10.42
N ILE A 391 -16.51 -7.94 -10.24
CA ILE A 391 -15.45 -8.81 -9.74
C ILE A 391 -15.74 -9.22 -8.30
N ALA A 392 -16.10 -8.26 -7.45
CA ALA A 392 -16.51 -8.52 -6.08
C ALA A 392 -17.72 -9.45 -6.00
N GLN A 393 -18.69 -9.33 -6.92
CA GLN A 393 -19.82 -10.25 -7.01
C GLN A 393 -19.41 -11.67 -7.36
N GLN A 394 -18.46 -11.87 -8.28
CA GLN A 394 -18.00 -13.20 -8.62
C GLN A 394 -17.28 -13.87 -7.43
N TRP A 395 -16.45 -13.10 -6.72
CA TRP A 395 -15.88 -13.55 -5.45
C TRP A 395 -16.95 -13.84 -4.40
N ALA A 396 -17.95 -12.96 -4.30
CA ALA A 396 -19.06 -13.13 -3.37
C ALA A 396 -19.88 -14.40 -3.64
N GLY A 397 -19.90 -14.88 -4.89
CA GLY A 397 -20.55 -16.13 -5.24
C GLY A 397 -20.05 -17.33 -4.43
N ALA A 398 -18.76 -17.40 -4.16
CA ALA A 398 -18.18 -18.44 -3.30
C ALA A 398 -18.67 -18.39 -1.83
N TYR A 399 -19.26 -17.28 -1.42
CA TYR A 399 -19.68 -17.04 -0.05
C TYR A 399 -21.21 -16.86 0.09
N ASN A 400 -21.89 -16.49 -0.98
CA ASN A 400 -23.29 -16.10 -0.93
C ASN A 400 -24.23 -17.09 -1.62
N ILE A 401 -23.73 -17.96 -2.51
CA ILE A 401 -24.59 -18.96 -3.18
C ILE A 401 -24.75 -20.19 -2.26
N ALA A 402 -25.98 -20.58 -2.00
CA ALA A 402 -26.25 -21.75 -1.20
C ALA A 402 -25.90 -23.05 -1.91
N PRO A 403 -25.45 -24.08 -1.20
CA PRO A 403 -24.98 -25.34 -1.78
C PRO A 403 -26.10 -26.18 -2.43
N ASP A 404 -27.35 -25.95 -2.04
CA ASP A 404 -28.53 -26.75 -2.38
C ASP A 404 -29.39 -26.17 -3.51
N VAL A 405 -28.97 -25.07 -4.19
CA VAL A 405 -29.84 -24.32 -5.11
C VAL A 405 -29.80 -24.89 -6.54
N PHE A 406 -28.61 -25.01 -7.10
CA PHE A 406 -28.38 -25.56 -8.45
C PHE A 406 -26.93 -26.01 -8.63
N LEU A 407 -26.67 -26.85 -9.61
CA LEU A 407 -25.32 -27.20 -10.02
C LEU A 407 -24.71 -26.06 -10.87
N PRO A 408 -23.39 -25.80 -10.79
CA PRO A 408 -22.73 -24.84 -11.68
C PRO A 408 -22.99 -25.17 -13.16
N LYS A 409 -22.88 -26.44 -13.54
CA LYS A 409 -23.16 -26.98 -14.87
C LYS A 409 -23.75 -28.38 -14.74
N TYR A 410 -24.82 -28.65 -15.44
CA TYR A 410 -25.47 -29.97 -15.48
C TYR A 410 -24.78 -30.91 -16.45
N SER A 411 -25.05 -32.22 -16.36
CA SER A 411 -24.47 -33.23 -17.25
C SER A 411 -24.83 -33.09 -18.73
N ASP A 412 -25.96 -32.43 -19.02
CA ASP A 412 -26.38 -32.09 -20.36
C ASP A 412 -25.70 -30.85 -20.94
N GLY A 413 -24.80 -30.24 -20.19
CA GLY A 413 -24.08 -29.03 -20.56
C GLY A 413 -24.79 -27.71 -20.22
N SER A 414 -26.00 -27.77 -19.71
CA SER A 414 -26.77 -26.57 -19.28
C SER A 414 -26.15 -25.94 -18.02
N TRP A 415 -26.19 -24.62 -17.93
CA TRP A 415 -25.76 -23.90 -16.75
C TRP A 415 -26.86 -23.81 -15.70
N GLY A 416 -26.51 -23.86 -14.44
CA GLY A 416 -27.45 -23.71 -13.35
C GLY A 416 -27.97 -22.29 -13.19
N TYR A 417 -29.27 -22.15 -12.91
CA TYR A 417 -29.86 -20.85 -12.55
C TYR A 417 -31.00 -21.07 -11.55
N TYR A 418 -31.45 -19.99 -10.93
CA TYR A 418 -32.65 -20.01 -10.09
C TYR A 418 -33.74 -19.11 -10.64
N PRO A 419 -34.94 -19.65 -10.96
CA PRO A 419 -35.96 -18.91 -11.72
C PRO A 419 -36.68 -17.80 -10.93
N ASN A 420 -36.70 -17.87 -9.59
CA ASN A 420 -37.56 -17.02 -8.77
C ASN A 420 -36.90 -15.79 -8.15
N ILE A 421 -35.57 -15.68 -8.23
CA ILE A 421 -34.82 -14.57 -7.64
C ILE A 421 -33.73 -14.10 -8.61
N SER A 422 -33.83 -12.85 -9.03
CA SER A 422 -32.90 -12.24 -10.00
C SER A 422 -31.48 -11.97 -9.45
N ASN A 423 -31.32 -12.00 -8.12
CA ASN A 423 -30.03 -11.67 -7.50
C ASN A 423 -29.13 -12.89 -7.25
N VAL A 424 -29.58 -14.09 -7.57
CA VAL A 424 -28.75 -15.30 -7.47
C VAL A 424 -28.22 -15.63 -8.86
N THR A 425 -26.96 -15.29 -9.08
CA THR A 425 -26.29 -15.50 -10.36
C THR A 425 -25.29 -16.65 -10.26
N ASN A 426 -25.13 -17.41 -11.34
CA ASN A 426 -24.13 -18.46 -11.42
C ASN A 426 -22.75 -17.82 -11.69
N SER A 427 -21.96 -17.62 -10.65
CA SER A 427 -20.63 -17.02 -10.75
C SER A 427 -19.68 -17.85 -11.60
N ALA A 428 -19.81 -19.16 -11.61
CA ALA A 428 -18.97 -20.05 -12.43
C ALA A 428 -19.25 -19.84 -13.94
N GLU A 429 -20.51 -19.65 -14.31
CA GLU A 429 -20.89 -19.27 -15.67
C GLU A 429 -20.34 -17.87 -16.03
N ASN A 430 -20.57 -16.87 -15.19
CA ASN A 430 -20.15 -15.50 -15.46
C ASN A 430 -18.63 -15.37 -15.67
N VAL A 431 -17.85 -16.10 -14.88
CA VAL A 431 -16.38 -16.10 -15.03
C VAL A 431 -15.96 -16.83 -16.31
N SER A 432 -16.73 -17.85 -16.73
CA SER A 432 -16.34 -18.75 -17.83
C SER A 432 -16.90 -18.33 -19.19
N LEU A 433 -18.10 -17.78 -19.25
CA LEU A 433 -18.84 -17.61 -20.50
C LEU A 433 -19.17 -16.15 -20.87
N GLY A 434 -19.07 -15.19 -19.97
CA GLY A 434 -19.46 -13.80 -20.24
C GLY A 434 -18.60 -13.05 -21.28
N GLY A 435 -17.48 -13.62 -21.72
CA GLY A 435 -16.53 -12.95 -22.62
C GLY A 435 -15.28 -12.47 -21.89
N THR A 436 -14.51 -11.58 -22.50
CA THR A 436 -13.30 -10.99 -21.94
C THR A 436 -13.25 -9.50 -22.14
N MET A 437 -12.73 -8.80 -21.16
CA MET A 437 -12.45 -7.37 -21.22
C MET A 437 -11.02 -7.10 -20.80
N THR A 438 -10.35 -6.19 -21.49
CA THR A 438 -8.99 -5.79 -21.16
C THR A 438 -8.92 -4.32 -20.78
N THR A 439 -8.07 -4.05 -19.80
CA THR A 439 -7.63 -2.70 -19.44
C THR A 439 -6.13 -2.61 -19.65
N THR A 440 -5.72 -1.70 -20.53
CA THR A 440 -4.30 -1.45 -20.81
C THR A 440 -3.90 -0.11 -20.22
N THR A 441 -2.92 -0.14 -19.33
CA THR A 441 -2.32 1.06 -18.73
C THR A 441 -0.92 1.25 -19.28
N THR A 442 -0.71 2.29 -20.07
CA THR A 442 0.61 2.66 -20.58
C THR A 442 1.07 3.92 -19.86
N GLN A 443 2.24 3.86 -19.25
CA GLN A 443 2.83 5.00 -18.56
C GLN A 443 4.22 5.29 -19.13
N ILE A 444 4.50 6.57 -19.38
CA ILE A 444 5.82 7.06 -19.78
C ILE A 444 6.19 8.20 -18.85
N THR A 445 7.36 8.12 -18.26
CA THR A 445 7.93 9.16 -17.40
C THR A 445 9.29 9.59 -17.93
N THR A 446 9.51 10.90 -17.99
CA THR A 446 10.76 11.45 -18.51
C THR A 446 11.25 12.59 -17.64
N ASP A 447 12.53 12.57 -17.26
CA ASP A 447 13.18 13.65 -16.53
C ASP A 447 14.43 14.11 -17.28
N PHE A 448 14.57 15.40 -17.43
CA PHE A 448 15.77 16.05 -17.95
C PHE A 448 16.28 17.01 -16.89
N ALA A 449 17.47 16.75 -16.36
CA ALA A 449 18.07 17.59 -15.34
C ALA A 449 19.47 18.04 -15.75
N LEU A 450 19.75 19.33 -15.57
CA LEU A 450 21.05 19.93 -15.75
C LEU A 450 21.61 20.35 -14.39
N GLU A 451 22.75 19.83 -14.03
CA GLU A 451 23.48 20.19 -12.80
C GLU A 451 24.77 20.92 -13.18
N GLN A 452 24.97 22.09 -12.61
CA GLN A 452 26.12 22.95 -12.85
C GLN A 452 26.84 23.26 -11.55
N ASP A 453 28.11 22.87 -11.46
CA ASP A 453 29.00 23.35 -10.39
C ASP A 453 29.38 24.82 -10.70
N LEU A 454 29.03 25.68 -9.77
CA LEU A 454 29.31 27.13 -9.81
C LEU A 454 30.43 27.53 -8.83
N SER A 455 31.28 26.59 -8.45
CA SER A 455 32.42 26.83 -7.53
C SER A 455 33.38 27.89 -8.02
N PHE A 456 33.34 28.27 -9.31
CA PHE A 456 34.09 29.39 -9.88
C PHE A 456 33.56 30.77 -9.40
N ILE A 457 32.29 30.86 -8.99
CA ILE A 457 31.70 32.05 -8.35
C ILE A 457 32.01 32.04 -6.86
N THR A 458 31.67 30.94 -6.19
CA THR A 458 32.01 30.71 -4.78
C THR A 458 32.06 29.22 -4.47
N LYS A 459 33.07 28.77 -3.74
CA LYS A 459 33.27 27.35 -3.42
C LYS A 459 32.02 26.76 -2.78
N GLY A 460 31.57 25.63 -3.34
CA GLY A 460 30.43 24.86 -2.87
C GLY A 460 29.08 25.33 -3.39
N LEU A 461 29.03 26.27 -4.30
CA LEU A 461 27.82 26.70 -5.01
C LEU A 461 27.54 25.76 -6.16
N SER A 462 26.30 25.32 -6.32
CA SER A 462 25.80 24.55 -7.48
C SER A 462 24.38 24.93 -7.82
N ALA A 463 24.01 24.79 -9.07
CA ALA A 463 22.65 24.97 -9.56
C ALA A 463 22.15 23.70 -10.22
N ARG A 464 20.85 23.44 -10.14
CA ARG A 464 20.15 22.36 -10.83
C ARG A 464 18.88 22.91 -11.45
N ALA A 465 18.64 22.58 -12.70
CA ALA A 465 17.36 22.80 -13.37
C ALA A 465 16.82 21.45 -13.83
N MET A 466 15.53 21.23 -13.71
CA MET A 466 14.89 19.97 -14.11
C MET A 466 13.54 20.24 -14.75
N VAL A 467 13.25 19.49 -15.81
CA VAL A 467 11.91 19.40 -16.42
C VAL A 467 11.54 17.93 -16.45
N SER A 468 10.35 17.63 -15.98
CA SER A 468 9.77 16.29 -16.01
C SER A 468 8.42 16.32 -16.73
N TRP A 469 8.23 15.36 -17.60
CA TRP A 469 6.96 15.17 -18.31
C TRP A 469 6.53 13.71 -18.24
N ASP A 470 5.37 13.50 -17.65
CA ASP A 470 4.79 12.18 -17.45
C ASP A 470 3.44 12.09 -18.16
N ASN A 471 3.17 10.93 -18.72
CA ASN A 471 1.90 10.63 -19.36
C ASN A 471 1.47 9.21 -18.96
N THR A 472 0.25 9.09 -18.42
CA THR A 472 -0.41 7.82 -18.18
C THR A 472 -1.63 7.75 -19.05
N PHE A 473 -1.68 6.79 -19.96
CA PHE A 473 -2.79 6.52 -20.86
C PHE A 473 -3.47 5.22 -20.45
N VAL A 474 -4.79 5.25 -20.25
CA VAL A 474 -5.56 4.07 -19.87
C VAL A 474 -6.66 3.84 -20.90
N GLU A 475 -6.62 2.66 -21.49
CA GLU A 475 -7.65 2.14 -22.39
C GLU A 475 -8.33 0.94 -21.72
N TRP A 476 -9.64 0.86 -21.82
CA TRP A 476 -10.44 -0.21 -21.22
C TRP A 476 -11.53 -0.68 -22.19
N LYS A 477 -12.33 -1.73 -21.79
CA LYS A 477 -13.44 -2.32 -22.53
C LYS A 477 -13.09 -3.02 -23.84
N ARG A 478 -11.85 -3.02 -24.30
CA ARG A 478 -11.48 -3.83 -25.46
C ARG A 478 -11.62 -5.31 -25.13
N GLY A 479 -12.31 -6.07 -26.00
CA GLY A 479 -12.41 -7.51 -25.77
C GLY A 479 -13.48 -8.21 -26.57
N ILE A 480 -14.05 -9.21 -25.97
CA ILE A 480 -15.09 -10.07 -26.49
C ILE A 480 -16.29 -9.96 -25.55
N ASN A 481 -17.44 -9.60 -26.13
CA ASN A 481 -18.71 -9.58 -25.44
C ASN A 481 -19.52 -10.82 -25.82
N ASP A 482 -19.75 -11.69 -24.85
CA ASP A 482 -20.51 -12.92 -24.98
C ASP A 482 -21.68 -12.99 -23.97
N LEU A 483 -22.13 -11.82 -23.48
CA LEU A 483 -23.20 -11.74 -22.48
C LEU A 483 -24.56 -12.19 -22.99
N TYR A 484 -24.80 -12.08 -24.29
CA TYR A 484 -26.07 -12.45 -24.96
C TYR A 484 -25.92 -13.71 -25.78
N ASN A 485 -25.20 -14.69 -25.21
CA ASN A 485 -24.90 -15.96 -25.87
C ASN A 485 -26.10 -16.91 -25.92
N ASP A 486 -25.91 -18.05 -26.54
CA ASP A 486 -26.90 -19.10 -26.72
C ASP A 486 -26.89 -20.17 -25.61
N ALA A 487 -26.23 -19.89 -24.47
CA ALA A 487 -26.15 -20.85 -23.37
C ALA A 487 -27.55 -21.20 -22.84
N GLN A 488 -27.71 -22.50 -22.61
CA GLN A 488 -28.93 -23.04 -22.03
C GLN A 488 -28.76 -23.08 -20.51
N HIS A 489 -29.73 -22.51 -19.81
CA HIS A 489 -29.84 -22.60 -18.36
C HIS A 489 -30.88 -23.66 -17.97
N LYS A 490 -30.64 -24.36 -16.88
CA LYS A 490 -31.49 -25.41 -16.34
C LYS A 490 -31.63 -25.27 -14.84
N TRP A 491 -32.81 -25.48 -14.34
CA TRP A 491 -33.11 -25.68 -12.94
C TRP A 491 -34.07 -26.82 -12.75
N ILE A 492 -33.81 -27.66 -11.77
CA ILE A 492 -34.69 -28.77 -11.39
C ILE A 492 -35.34 -28.43 -10.05
N ASN A 493 -36.64 -28.30 -10.03
CA ASN A 493 -37.36 -28.09 -8.78
C ASN A 493 -37.16 -29.31 -7.85
N PRO A 494 -36.52 -29.15 -6.69
CA PRO A 494 -36.26 -30.28 -5.80
C PRO A 494 -37.53 -30.92 -5.27
N ASP A 495 -38.62 -30.14 -5.12
CA ASP A 495 -39.89 -30.65 -4.54
C ASP A 495 -40.72 -31.40 -5.57
N THR A 496 -40.92 -30.82 -6.77
CA THR A 496 -41.79 -31.41 -7.82
C THR A 496 -41.03 -32.29 -8.80
N GLY A 497 -39.73 -32.05 -8.99
CA GLY A 497 -38.91 -32.68 -10.04
C GLY A 497 -39.16 -32.05 -11.43
N GLU A 498 -39.89 -30.96 -11.50
CA GLU A 498 -40.11 -30.23 -12.75
C GLU A 498 -38.82 -29.56 -13.20
N VAL A 499 -38.53 -29.68 -14.49
CA VAL A 499 -37.35 -29.08 -15.09
C VAL A 499 -37.71 -27.80 -15.83
N SER A 500 -37.08 -26.72 -15.44
CA SER A 500 -37.23 -25.41 -16.08
C SER A 500 -35.99 -25.10 -16.93
N TYR A 501 -36.21 -24.63 -18.13
CA TYR A 501 -35.13 -24.17 -19.02
C TYR A 501 -35.30 -22.68 -19.34
N LYS A 502 -34.18 -22.00 -19.48
CA LYS A 502 -34.11 -20.60 -19.89
C LYS A 502 -32.89 -20.40 -20.78
N LYS A 503 -32.99 -19.59 -21.80
CA LYS A 503 -31.81 -19.14 -22.57
C LYS A 503 -31.14 -17.96 -21.86
N SER A 504 -29.84 -17.81 -22.03
CA SER A 504 -29.07 -16.67 -21.50
C SER A 504 -29.69 -15.35 -21.94
N TYR A 505 -30.15 -15.27 -23.17
CA TYR A 505 -30.86 -14.14 -23.72
C TYR A 505 -32.37 -14.41 -23.82
N ASP A 506 -33.16 -13.80 -22.94
CA ASP A 506 -34.61 -13.83 -22.94
C ASP A 506 -35.14 -12.41 -23.08
N ASN A 507 -35.79 -12.12 -24.19
CA ASN A 507 -36.29 -10.79 -24.50
C ASN A 507 -37.72 -10.51 -23.96
N ASN A 508 -38.31 -11.40 -23.20
CA ASN A 508 -39.63 -11.26 -22.55
C ASN A 508 -40.79 -10.84 -23.47
N THR A 509 -40.67 -10.96 -24.79
CA THR A 509 -41.66 -10.50 -25.75
C THR A 509 -42.66 -11.59 -26.12
N GLY A 510 -42.53 -12.81 -25.61
CA GLY A 510 -43.38 -13.94 -25.95
C GLY A 510 -43.19 -14.50 -27.36
N PHE A 511 -42.22 -13.99 -28.10
CA PHE A 511 -41.84 -14.49 -29.42
C PHE A 511 -40.38 -14.95 -29.36
N ASP A 512 -40.16 -16.23 -29.57
CA ASP A 512 -38.83 -16.85 -29.55
C ASP A 512 -38.10 -16.68 -30.91
N PHE A 513 -38.02 -15.44 -31.40
CA PHE A 513 -37.33 -15.12 -32.65
C PHE A 513 -35.89 -14.62 -32.43
N MET A 514 -35.50 -14.31 -31.20
CA MET A 514 -34.16 -13.87 -30.88
C MET A 514 -33.31 -15.08 -30.52
N GLN A 515 -32.38 -15.40 -31.37
CA GLN A 515 -31.34 -16.36 -31.06
C GLN A 515 -30.22 -15.64 -30.30
N GLY A 516 -29.64 -16.32 -29.35
CA GLY A 516 -28.39 -15.84 -28.74
C GLY A 516 -27.33 -15.61 -29.82
N VAL A 517 -26.59 -14.55 -29.65
CA VAL A 517 -25.50 -14.21 -30.56
C VAL A 517 -24.24 -14.86 -30.01
N MET A 518 -23.54 -15.61 -30.85
CA MET A 518 -22.26 -16.13 -30.45
C MET A 518 -21.33 -15.02 -30.05
N TRP A 519 -20.64 -14.55 -29.63
CA TRP A 519 -19.83 -13.42 -29.23
C TRP A 519 -19.61 -12.40 -30.34
N ASN A 520 -19.34 -11.17 -29.94
CA ASN A 520 -18.85 -10.12 -30.80
C ASN A 520 -17.63 -9.41 -30.19
N THR A 521 -16.86 -8.71 -31.02
CA THR A 521 -15.69 -7.95 -30.56
C THR A 521 -16.09 -6.53 -30.17
N GLU A 522 -15.56 -6.07 -29.03
CA GLU A 522 -15.75 -4.69 -28.57
C GLU A 522 -14.46 -3.89 -28.73
N GLY A 523 -14.59 -2.67 -29.24
CA GLY A 523 -13.50 -1.70 -29.34
C GLY A 523 -13.13 -1.12 -27.96
N GLY A 524 -11.86 -0.76 -27.81
CA GLY A 524 -11.41 -0.09 -26.60
C GLY A 524 -11.88 1.36 -26.53
N GLU A 525 -12.10 1.86 -25.33
CA GLU A 525 -12.40 3.26 -25.01
C GLU A 525 -11.28 3.85 -24.16
N VAL A 526 -10.99 5.13 -24.33
CA VAL A 526 -10.07 5.83 -23.42
C VAL A 526 -10.76 6.04 -22.08
N LYS A 527 -10.15 5.52 -21.02
CA LYS A 527 -10.59 5.74 -19.65
C LYS A 527 -10.18 7.15 -19.20
N ASN A 528 -10.99 8.12 -19.58
CA ASN A 528 -10.65 9.55 -19.51
C ASN A 528 -10.25 9.99 -18.08
N TRP A 529 -10.98 9.55 -17.06
CA TRP A 529 -10.75 9.90 -15.67
C TRP A 529 -9.52 9.21 -15.05
N ALA A 530 -8.92 8.20 -15.72
CA ALA A 530 -7.69 7.53 -15.30
C ALA A 530 -6.47 7.94 -16.13
N THR A 531 -6.70 8.58 -17.29
CA THR A 531 -5.63 9.11 -18.15
C THR A 531 -5.10 10.41 -17.56
N GLN A 532 -3.78 10.53 -17.35
CA GLN A 532 -3.17 11.65 -16.64
C GLN A 532 -1.98 12.22 -17.42
N ARG A 533 -1.82 13.52 -17.32
CA ARG A 533 -0.65 14.26 -17.80
C ARG A 533 -0.09 15.09 -16.67
N ASN A 534 1.22 15.04 -16.47
CA ASN A 534 1.91 15.79 -15.44
C ASN A 534 3.17 16.44 -16.03
N LEU A 535 3.24 17.76 -15.93
CA LEU A 535 4.42 18.56 -16.29
C LEU A 535 4.95 19.21 -15.03
N ASN A 536 6.23 19.01 -14.73
CA ASN A 536 6.89 19.61 -13.60
C ASN A 536 8.19 20.27 -14.04
N TYR A 537 8.47 21.47 -13.57
CA TYR A 537 9.76 22.11 -13.74
C TYR A 537 10.24 22.72 -12.44
N GLN A 538 11.55 22.53 -12.20
CA GLN A 538 12.20 22.91 -10.96
C GLN A 538 13.51 23.64 -11.26
N ALA A 539 13.81 24.64 -10.43
CA ALA A 539 15.10 25.28 -10.37
C ALA A 539 15.59 25.30 -8.92
N GLN A 540 16.82 24.88 -8.71
CA GLN A 540 17.41 24.73 -7.39
C GLN A 540 18.80 25.35 -7.35
N LEU A 541 19.10 26.07 -6.28
CA LEU A 541 20.41 26.61 -5.97
C LEU A 541 20.88 26.05 -4.63
N ASN A 542 22.07 25.47 -4.61
CA ASN A 542 22.66 24.88 -3.41
C ASN A 542 23.99 25.54 -3.11
N TRP A 543 24.26 25.79 -1.86
CA TRP A 543 25.55 26.20 -1.36
C TRP A 543 25.92 25.41 -0.11
N ALA A 544 27.08 24.73 -0.14
CA ALA A 544 27.57 23.93 0.98
C ALA A 544 29.05 24.25 1.21
N ARG A 545 29.39 24.63 2.45
CA ARG A 545 30.76 25.00 2.79
C ARG A 545 31.11 24.67 4.22
N SER A 546 32.36 24.22 4.41
CA SER A 546 32.95 24.00 5.72
C SER A 546 34.01 25.07 6.04
N PHE A 547 33.93 25.63 7.25
CA PHE A 547 34.87 26.62 7.80
C PHE A 547 35.42 26.07 9.10
N GLY A 548 36.51 25.31 9.04
CA GLY A 548 37.06 24.61 10.18
C GLY A 548 36.07 23.59 10.75
N LYS A 549 35.53 23.85 11.94
CA LYS A 549 34.52 22.99 12.57
C LYS A 549 33.06 23.37 12.26
N HIS A 550 32.86 24.42 11.47
CA HIS A 550 31.55 24.92 11.11
C HIS A 550 31.19 24.42 9.71
N ASN A 551 30.06 23.71 9.58
CA ASN A 551 29.50 23.27 8.31
C ASN A 551 28.16 23.95 8.09
N VAL A 552 28.03 24.61 6.95
CA VAL A 552 26.80 25.35 6.57
C VAL A 552 26.30 24.84 5.24
N THR A 553 25.00 24.61 5.12
CA THR A 553 24.36 24.35 3.82
C THR A 553 23.15 25.27 3.67
N LEU A 554 22.98 25.77 2.46
CA LEU A 554 21.82 26.56 2.05
C LEU A 554 21.25 25.95 0.77
N MET A 555 19.95 25.87 0.67
CA MET A 555 19.22 25.44 -0.52
C MET A 555 18.05 26.38 -0.77
N GLY A 556 17.89 26.83 -2.01
CA GLY A 556 16.68 27.50 -2.49
C GLY A 556 16.09 26.69 -3.65
N LEU A 557 14.78 26.53 -3.66
CA LEU A 557 14.04 25.75 -4.67
C LEU A 557 12.85 26.58 -5.16
N PHE A 558 12.66 26.56 -6.46
CA PHE A 558 11.42 26.89 -7.14
C PHE A 558 10.90 25.64 -7.86
N SER A 559 9.62 25.35 -7.72
CA SER A 559 8.93 24.25 -8.41
C SER A 559 7.56 24.69 -8.88
N ARG A 560 7.20 24.31 -10.10
CA ARG A 560 5.86 24.49 -10.63
C ARG A 560 5.38 23.19 -11.27
N GLN A 561 4.15 22.82 -10.95
CA GLN A 561 3.50 21.61 -11.43
C GLN A 561 2.20 21.96 -12.15
N GLU A 562 1.99 21.29 -13.26
CA GLU A 562 0.74 21.30 -14.03
C GLU A 562 0.29 19.85 -14.19
N THR A 563 -0.93 19.55 -13.73
CA THR A 563 -1.51 18.19 -13.82
C THR A 563 -2.89 18.27 -14.44
N ALA A 564 -3.23 17.31 -15.29
CA ALA A 564 -4.56 17.17 -15.87
C ALA A 564 -4.95 15.69 -15.94
N THR A 565 -6.21 15.42 -15.58
CA THR A 565 -6.84 14.10 -15.73
C THR A 565 -7.78 14.15 -16.92
N GLY A 566 -7.57 13.30 -17.91
CA GLY A 566 -8.37 13.28 -19.12
C GLY A 566 -8.41 14.62 -19.84
N SER A 567 -9.63 15.11 -20.10
CA SER A 567 -9.92 16.36 -20.80
C SER A 567 -10.20 17.55 -19.87
N GLU A 568 -9.98 17.41 -18.56
CA GLU A 568 -10.20 18.51 -17.61
C GLU A 568 -9.21 19.67 -17.82
N ILE A 569 -9.61 20.84 -17.32
CA ILE A 569 -8.73 22.01 -17.25
C ILE A 569 -7.57 21.69 -16.30
N PRO A 570 -6.29 21.91 -16.69
CA PRO A 570 -5.16 21.59 -15.84
C PRO A 570 -5.22 22.23 -14.46
N HIS A 571 -4.68 21.53 -13.48
CA HIS A 571 -4.43 22.01 -12.13
C HIS A 571 -3.03 22.61 -12.05
N TYR A 572 -2.90 23.73 -11.36
CA TYR A 572 -1.64 24.45 -11.22
C TYR A 572 -1.23 24.57 -9.77
N ARG A 573 0.06 24.37 -9.52
CA ARG A 573 0.68 24.56 -8.23
C ARG A 573 2.06 25.20 -8.38
N GLU A 574 2.42 26.05 -7.44
CA GLU A 574 3.70 26.71 -7.39
C GLU A 574 4.27 26.71 -5.97
N ASP A 575 5.54 26.30 -5.84
CA ASP A 575 6.19 26.15 -4.55
C ASP A 575 7.57 26.82 -4.58
N TRP A 576 7.82 27.67 -3.57
CA TRP A 576 9.11 28.25 -3.24
C TRP A 576 9.55 27.68 -1.91
N ALA A 577 10.73 27.06 -1.85
CA ALA A 577 11.21 26.51 -0.58
C ALA A 577 12.68 26.87 -0.35
N PHE A 578 13.05 26.95 0.92
CA PHE A 578 14.44 27.07 1.31
C PHE A 578 14.74 26.12 2.49
N ARG A 579 16.00 25.73 2.57
CA ARG A 579 16.56 24.94 3.65
C ARG A 579 17.91 25.47 4.07
N THR A 580 18.10 25.60 5.37
CA THR A 580 19.36 26.02 5.97
C THR A 580 19.76 24.99 7.01
N THR A 581 20.97 24.46 6.93
CA THR A 581 21.53 23.62 7.98
C THR A 581 22.85 24.16 8.47
N TYR A 582 23.04 24.06 9.78
CA TYR A 582 24.30 24.38 10.43
C TYR A 582 24.71 23.25 11.36
N ASN A 583 25.99 22.92 11.30
CA ASN A 583 26.58 21.89 12.15
C ASN A 583 27.94 22.42 12.70
N TRP A 584 28.11 22.32 14.01
CA TRP A 584 29.38 22.64 14.66
C TRP A 584 30.06 21.36 15.18
N ALA A 585 31.23 21.07 14.61
CA ALA A 585 32.12 19.98 15.04
C ALA A 585 31.41 18.60 15.10
N ASP A 586 30.37 18.37 14.31
CA ASP A 586 29.50 17.20 14.33
C ASP A 586 28.87 16.89 15.70
N ARG A 587 28.71 17.94 16.56
CA ARG A 587 28.12 17.85 17.89
C ARG A 587 26.76 18.51 17.98
N TYR A 588 26.66 19.75 17.47
CA TYR A 588 25.42 20.53 17.53
C TYR A 588 24.93 20.78 16.12
N PHE A 589 23.66 20.48 15.91
CA PHE A 589 23.00 20.57 14.62
C PHE A 589 21.80 21.49 14.74
N ILE A 590 21.64 22.37 13.80
CA ILE A 590 20.48 23.26 13.68
C ILE A 590 20.02 23.21 12.23
N GLU A 591 18.72 23.06 12.05
CA GLU A 591 18.07 23.13 10.74
C GLU A 591 16.88 24.06 10.79
N TYR A 592 16.74 24.91 9.76
CA TYR A 592 15.60 25.77 9.57
C TYR A 592 15.14 25.72 8.11
N ASN A 593 13.85 25.46 7.92
CA ASN A 593 13.23 25.26 6.62
C ASN A 593 12.02 26.16 6.50
N GLY A 594 11.73 26.63 5.29
CA GLY A 594 10.50 27.35 5.00
C GLY A 594 10.02 27.07 3.59
N ALA A 595 8.73 27.16 3.40
CA ALA A 595 8.09 27.00 2.10
C ALA A 595 6.96 28.04 1.95
N TYR A 596 6.93 28.70 0.79
CA TYR A 596 5.86 29.59 0.34
C TYR A 596 5.14 28.90 -0.81
N ASN A 597 3.95 28.39 -0.53
CA ASN A 597 3.22 27.51 -1.42
C ASN A 597 1.98 28.17 -1.98
N GLY A 598 1.70 27.96 -3.27
CA GLY A 598 0.53 28.45 -3.96
C GLY A 598 -0.29 27.29 -4.55
N SER A 599 -1.61 27.33 -4.32
CA SER A 599 -2.57 26.39 -4.90
C SER A 599 -3.74 27.14 -5.55
N GLU A 600 -4.10 26.74 -6.76
CA GLU A 600 -5.25 27.31 -7.50
C GLU A 600 -6.60 27.00 -6.84
N LYS A 601 -6.63 26.06 -5.91
CA LYS A 601 -7.88 25.61 -5.25
C LYS A 601 -8.49 26.67 -4.35
N PHE A 602 -7.72 27.71 -3.98
CA PHE A 602 -8.12 28.78 -3.09
C PHE A 602 -8.33 30.12 -3.80
N SER A 603 -9.09 31.00 -3.17
CA SER A 603 -9.29 32.37 -3.63
C SER A 603 -7.95 33.12 -3.74
N LYS A 604 -7.91 34.23 -4.44
CA LYS A 604 -6.70 35.03 -4.65
C LYS A 604 -6.02 35.40 -3.33
N GLU A 605 -6.80 35.71 -2.32
CA GLU A 605 -6.35 36.15 -0.99
C GLU A 605 -5.72 35.00 -0.18
N ASN A 606 -6.25 33.79 -0.34
CA ASN A 606 -5.82 32.58 0.40
C ASN A 606 -4.91 31.66 -0.42
N ARG A 607 -4.60 32.03 -1.67
CA ARG A 607 -3.87 31.20 -2.64
C ARG A 607 -2.48 30.81 -2.19
N PHE A 608 -1.76 31.75 -1.59
CA PHE A 608 -0.39 31.56 -1.11
C PHE A 608 -0.33 31.57 0.42
N ALA A 609 0.46 30.66 0.99
CA ALA A 609 0.73 30.63 2.41
C ALA A 609 2.19 30.25 2.70
N PHE A 610 2.72 30.81 3.81
CA PHE A 610 4.07 30.51 4.26
C PHE A 610 4.05 29.58 5.46
N PHE A 611 4.85 28.51 5.37
CA PHE A 611 5.01 27.51 6.40
C PHE A 611 6.48 27.37 6.76
N ASN A 612 6.80 27.15 8.03
CA ASN A 612 8.18 27.00 8.47
C ASN A 612 8.35 25.90 9.51
N SER A 613 9.59 25.42 9.63
CA SER A 613 9.97 24.38 10.59
C SER A 613 11.41 24.54 11.03
N GLY A 614 11.70 24.11 12.25
CA GLY A 614 13.04 24.07 12.78
C GLY A 614 13.32 22.75 13.49
N ALA A 615 14.60 22.35 13.50
CA ALA A 615 15.07 21.20 14.24
C ALA A 615 16.43 21.47 14.86
N ILE A 616 16.68 20.83 15.98
CA ILE A 616 17.96 20.85 16.69
C ILE A 616 18.40 19.42 17.00
N GLY A 617 19.70 19.21 17.00
CA GLY A 617 20.31 17.92 17.35
C GLY A 617 21.56 18.10 18.18
N TRP A 618 21.75 17.18 19.11
CA TRP A 618 22.94 17.12 19.95
C TRP A 618 23.52 15.72 19.93
N MET A 619 24.74 15.59 19.41
CA MET A 619 25.51 14.34 19.42
C MET A 619 26.23 14.22 20.76
N VAL A 620 25.54 13.70 21.75
CA VAL A 620 26.03 13.56 23.12
C VAL A 620 27.30 12.71 23.17
N SER A 621 27.40 11.67 22.35
CA SER A 621 28.57 10.78 22.29
C SER A 621 29.86 11.47 21.86
N GLU A 622 29.83 12.64 21.20
CA GLU A 622 31.00 13.42 20.78
C GLU A 622 31.48 14.41 21.85
N GLU A 623 30.78 14.48 22.97
CA GLU A 623 31.14 15.37 24.06
C GLU A 623 32.36 14.82 24.86
N PRO A 624 33.21 15.72 25.37
CA PRO A 624 34.42 15.31 26.11
C PRO A 624 34.16 14.39 27.31
N PHE A 625 33.01 14.58 28.00
CA PHE A 625 32.61 13.78 29.14
C PHE A 625 32.14 12.37 28.78
N MET A 626 31.80 12.11 27.50
CA MET A 626 31.40 10.79 26.99
C MET A 626 32.58 10.03 26.36
N LYS A 627 33.72 10.68 26.16
CA LYS A 627 34.87 10.14 25.44
C LYS A 627 35.36 8.82 25.99
N PHE A 628 35.29 8.62 27.30
CA PHE A 628 35.72 7.39 27.97
C PHE A 628 34.86 6.16 27.59
N LEU A 629 33.55 6.37 27.33
CA LEU A 629 32.65 5.30 26.88
C LEU A 629 32.92 4.95 25.42
N LYS A 630 33.24 5.95 24.60
CA LYS A 630 33.57 5.79 23.19
C LYS A 630 34.93 5.07 23.03
N GLU A 631 35.95 5.44 23.80
CA GLU A 631 37.24 4.78 23.79
C GLU A 631 37.19 3.32 24.27
N ARG A 632 36.26 3.01 25.17
CA ARG A 632 35.98 1.63 25.62
C ARG A 632 35.06 0.85 24.69
N ARG A 633 34.62 1.46 23.57
CA ARG A 633 33.68 0.88 22.60
C ARG A 633 32.34 0.42 23.20
N ILE A 634 31.93 1.07 24.31
CA ILE A 634 30.64 0.80 24.96
C ILE A 634 29.55 1.61 24.26
N LEU A 635 29.85 2.88 23.95
CA LEU A 635 28.91 3.80 23.29
C LEU A 635 29.52 4.30 21.98
N ASP A 636 28.91 3.94 20.85
CA ASP A 636 29.35 4.39 19.53
C ASP A 636 28.69 5.70 19.14
N MET A 637 27.38 5.79 19.38
CA MET A 637 26.57 6.97 19.06
C MET A 637 25.45 7.13 20.09
N LEU A 638 25.26 8.36 20.53
CA LEU A 638 24.07 8.81 21.25
C LEU A 638 23.75 10.21 20.78
N LYS A 639 22.59 10.36 20.11
CA LYS A 639 22.12 11.61 19.56
C LYS A 639 20.71 11.91 20.06
N ILE A 640 20.49 13.12 20.54
CA ILE A 640 19.19 13.63 20.93
C ILE A 640 18.77 14.65 19.88
N ARG A 641 17.53 14.60 19.45
CA ARG A 641 16.98 15.53 18.45
C ARG A 641 15.56 15.95 18.81
N ALA A 642 15.22 17.15 18.41
CA ALA A 642 13.88 17.69 18.53
C ALA A 642 13.55 18.51 17.29
N SER A 643 12.33 18.42 16.80
CA SER A 643 11.83 19.23 15.70
C SER A 643 10.42 19.76 15.98
N TYR A 644 10.16 20.97 15.49
CA TYR A 644 8.84 21.60 15.52
C TYR A 644 8.61 22.39 14.24
N GLY A 645 7.41 22.34 13.72
CA GLY A 645 7.06 23.13 12.55
C GLY A 645 5.59 23.05 12.18
N GLU A 646 5.22 23.93 11.27
CA GLU A 646 3.90 24.01 10.68
C GLU A 646 3.98 23.71 9.18
N ILE A 647 3.05 22.89 8.68
CA ILE A 647 2.92 22.52 7.27
C ILE A 647 1.46 22.74 6.88
N GLY A 648 1.23 23.28 5.69
CA GLY A 648 -0.11 23.39 5.12
C GLY A 648 -0.54 22.08 4.44
N ASP A 649 -1.82 22.00 4.10
CA ASP A 649 -2.39 20.96 3.24
C ASP A 649 -3.49 21.60 2.38
N ASP A 650 -3.43 21.35 1.06
CA ASP A 650 -4.42 21.81 0.09
C ASP A 650 -5.39 20.70 -0.33
N ASN A 651 -5.66 19.76 0.58
CA ASN A 651 -6.45 18.58 0.35
C ASN A 651 -7.96 18.89 0.16
N VAL A 652 -8.25 19.58 -0.90
CA VAL A 652 -9.59 19.95 -1.35
C VAL A 652 -9.89 19.13 -2.60
N LYS A 653 -10.91 18.26 -2.52
CA LYS A 653 -11.30 17.40 -3.65
C LYS A 653 -11.98 18.16 -4.78
N THR A 654 -12.75 19.21 -4.44
CA THR A 654 -13.58 19.96 -5.38
C THR A 654 -12.88 21.26 -5.77
N ARG A 655 -12.87 21.57 -7.07
CA ARG A 655 -12.37 22.86 -7.58
C ARG A 655 -13.35 23.97 -7.29
N TRP A 656 -12.81 25.19 -7.22
CA TRP A 656 -13.57 26.44 -7.16
C TRP A 656 -14.56 26.53 -6.00
N LEU A 657 -14.25 25.93 -4.86
CA LEU A 657 -15.08 26.04 -3.65
C LEU A 657 -15.30 27.48 -3.17
N TYR A 658 -14.48 28.41 -3.65
CA TYR A 658 -14.58 29.83 -3.35
C TYR A 658 -15.55 30.59 -4.28
N MET A 659 -16.14 29.93 -5.30
CA MET A 659 -17.02 30.55 -6.28
C MET A 659 -18.38 29.87 -6.28
N ASN A 660 -19.45 30.66 -6.47
CA ASN A 660 -20.78 30.12 -6.76
C ASN A 660 -20.76 29.40 -8.12
N GLN A 661 -21.34 28.23 -8.16
CA GLN A 661 -21.43 27.41 -9.39
C GLN A 661 -22.90 27.21 -9.74
N TRP A 662 -23.19 27.34 -11.01
CA TRP A 662 -24.53 27.17 -11.57
C TRP A 662 -24.56 25.98 -12.53
N ALA A 663 -25.62 25.21 -12.47
CA ALA A 663 -25.83 24.08 -13.36
C ALA A 663 -27.15 24.20 -14.07
N TYR A 664 -27.20 23.71 -15.28
CA TYR A 664 -28.45 23.55 -16.02
C TYR A 664 -29.36 22.59 -15.24
N GLY A 665 -30.56 23.05 -14.96
CA GLY A 665 -31.58 22.35 -14.17
C GLY A 665 -32.55 21.50 -14.98
N GLY A 666 -32.48 21.58 -16.29
CA GLY A 666 -33.38 20.90 -17.21
C GLY A 666 -34.46 21.85 -17.77
N THR A 667 -35.45 21.28 -18.40
CA THR A 667 -36.65 21.97 -18.82
C THR A 667 -37.60 22.16 -17.63
N SER A 668 -38.29 23.26 -17.59
CA SER A 668 -39.28 23.56 -16.54
C SER A 668 -40.51 22.65 -16.69
N SER A 669 -41.01 22.14 -15.55
CA SER A 669 -42.26 21.35 -15.53
C SER A 669 -43.53 22.21 -15.57
N LEU A 670 -43.42 23.49 -15.97
CA LEU A 670 -44.57 24.41 -16.09
C LEU A 670 -45.47 24.08 -17.27
N ASP A 671 -45.12 23.15 -18.11
CA ASP A 671 -45.96 22.70 -19.22
C ASP A 671 -46.61 21.36 -18.90
N VAL A 672 -47.89 21.23 -19.21
CA VAL A 672 -48.73 20.07 -18.93
C VAL A 672 -48.43 18.90 -19.87
N ASP A 673 -47.83 19.15 -21.03
CA ASP A 673 -47.41 18.15 -22.02
C ASP A 673 -45.91 17.80 -21.90
N ARG A 674 -45.62 17.03 -20.91
CA ARG A 674 -44.54 16.07 -20.71
C ARG A 674 -43.29 16.22 -21.59
N GLY A 675 -42.45 17.18 -21.31
CA GLY A 675 -41.06 17.13 -21.77
C GLY A 675 -40.71 18.04 -22.94
N GLU A 676 -41.67 18.80 -23.51
CA GLU A 676 -41.40 19.77 -24.58
C GLU A 676 -41.49 21.23 -24.13
N SER A 677 -41.35 21.50 -22.80
CA SER A 677 -41.35 22.88 -22.34
C SER A 677 -40.18 23.64 -22.95
N PRO A 678 -40.40 24.79 -23.61
CA PRO A 678 -39.33 25.63 -24.11
C PRO A 678 -38.58 26.35 -22.99
N TYR A 679 -39.09 26.29 -21.76
CA TYR A 679 -38.51 26.98 -20.64
C TYR A 679 -37.41 26.15 -19.97
N THR A 680 -36.22 26.67 -19.97
CA THR A 680 -35.06 26.10 -19.27
C THR A 680 -34.84 26.89 -17.98
N TRP A 681 -34.25 26.21 -17.00
CA TRP A 681 -33.87 26.85 -15.75
C TRP A 681 -32.45 26.48 -15.35
N TYR A 682 -31.83 27.37 -14.63
CA TYR A 682 -30.51 27.16 -14.02
C TYR A 682 -30.67 27.22 -12.51
N ARG A 683 -29.96 26.39 -11.83
CA ARG A 683 -29.92 26.38 -10.35
C ARG A 683 -28.50 26.55 -9.86
N GLU A 684 -28.35 27.16 -8.72
CA GLU A 684 -27.09 27.18 -8.00
C GLU A 684 -26.76 25.73 -7.58
N SER A 685 -25.70 25.15 -8.15
CA SER A 685 -25.26 23.78 -7.86
C SER A 685 -24.38 23.73 -6.64
N ALA A 686 -23.61 24.81 -6.38
CA ALA A 686 -22.79 24.96 -5.20
C ALA A 686 -22.65 26.43 -4.82
N VAL A 687 -22.83 26.70 -3.54
CA VAL A 687 -22.55 28.01 -2.93
C VAL A 687 -21.08 28.11 -2.63
N GLY A 688 -20.42 29.17 -3.12
CA GLY A 688 -19.00 29.39 -2.90
C GLY A 688 -18.70 29.95 -1.50
N ASN A 689 -17.54 29.61 -0.99
CA ASN A 689 -17.01 30.19 0.23
C ASN A 689 -15.59 30.73 -0.03
N SER A 690 -15.46 32.03 -0.17
CA SER A 690 -14.18 32.72 -0.43
C SER A 690 -13.17 32.59 0.71
N ASP A 691 -13.62 32.24 1.92
CA ASP A 691 -12.79 32.09 3.11
C ASP A 691 -12.13 30.71 3.22
N VAL A 692 -12.43 29.79 2.30
CA VAL A 692 -11.74 28.48 2.25
C VAL A 692 -10.23 28.69 2.10
N HIS A 693 -9.47 28.10 3.01
CA HIS A 693 -8.04 28.28 3.12
C HIS A 693 -7.34 26.96 3.50
N TRP A 694 -6.02 27.01 3.62
CA TRP A 694 -5.16 25.89 3.91
C TRP A 694 -5.48 25.20 5.24
N GLU A 695 -5.58 23.88 5.24
CA GLU A 695 -5.45 23.10 6.47
C GLU A 695 -4.03 23.26 7.02
N LYS A 696 -3.86 23.30 8.34
CA LYS A 696 -2.56 23.48 9.01
C LYS A 696 -2.25 22.32 9.93
N VAL A 697 -1.05 21.80 9.83
CA VAL A 697 -0.56 20.72 10.72
C VAL A 697 0.66 21.20 11.48
N LYS A 698 0.54 21.30 12.80
CA LYS A 698 1.65 21.56 13.74
C LYS A 698 2.19 20.24 14.22
N LYS A 699 3.46 19.96 13.90
CA LYS A 699 4.13 18.69 14.25
C LYS A 699 5.24 18.95 15.27
N LEU A 700 5.22 18.21 16.37
CA LEU A 700 6.29 18.16 17.38
C LEU A 700 6.84 16.74 17.41
N ASN A 701 8.15 16.59 17.28
CA ASN A 701 8.84 15.31 17.37
C ASN A 701 10.07 15.43 18.27
N PHE A 702 10.26 14.43 19.12
CA PHE A 702 11.45 14.23 19.94
C PHE A 702 12.02 12.84 19.66
N GLY A 703 13.32 12.74 19.41
CA GLY A 703 13.99 11.49 19.06
C GLY A 703 15.32 11.29 19.77
N ILE A 704 15.64 10.02 20.03
CA ILE A 704 16.94 9.56 20.52
C ILE A 704 17.43 8.47 19.56
N ASP A 705 18.59 8.68 18.94
CA ASP A 705 19.27 7.68 18.16
C ASP A 705 20.46 7.13 18.95
N TYR A 706 20.64 5.80 18.98
CA TYR A 706 21.66 5.16 19.77
C TYR A 706 22.38 4.03 19.03
N SER A 707 23.66 3.81 19.39
CA SER A 707 24.45 2.66 18.97
C SER A 707 25.44 2.30 20.07
N PHE A 708 25.53 1.02 20.41
CA PHE A 708 26.36 0.49 21.49
C PHE A 708 27.16 -0.75 21.04
N LEU A 709 28.33 -0.96 21.67
CA LEU A 709 29.17 -2.17 21.57
C LEU A 709 29.58 -2.49 20.12
N ASP A 710 30.22 -1.51 19.45
CA ASP A 710 30.63 -1.58 18.03
C ASP A 710 29.46 -1.89 17.09
N GLY A 711 28.29 -1.28 17.32
CA GLY A 711 27.09 -1.46 16.51
C GLY A 711 26.35 -2.77 16.77
N LEU A 712 26.67 -3.50 17.82
CA LEU A 712 25.92 -4.71 18.20
C LEU A 712 24.45 -4.38 18.46
N PHE A 713 24.17 -3.28 19.16
CA PHE A 713 22.84 -2.75 19.39
C PHE A 713 22.75 -1.34 18.82
N ALA A 714 21.82 -1.11 17.92
CA ALA A 714 21.53 0.22 17.37
C ALA A 714 20.03 0.40 17.24
N GLY A 715 19.57 1.64 17.23
CA GLY A 715 18.15 1.91 17.03
C GLY A 715 17.78 3.36 17.29
N SER A 716 16.48 3.59 17.40
CA SER A 716 15.91 4.89 17.70
C SER A 716 14.65 4.76 18.57
N VAL A 717 14.40 5.80 19.34
CA VAL A 717 13.16 6.02 20.08
C VAL A 717 12.62 7.38 19.66
N GLU A 718 11.38 7.44 19.20
CA GLU A 718 10.73 8.67 18.82
C GLU A 718 9.39 8.84 19.55
N VAL A 719 9.07 10.06 19.92
CA VAL A 719 7.76 10.47 20.45
C VAL A 719 7.27 11.65 19.65
N PHE A 720 6.04 11.60 19.19
CA PHE A 720 5.48 12.65 18.35
C PHE A 720 4.08 13.09 18.78
N ARG A 721 3.75 14.30 18.43
CA ARG A 721 2.41 14.89 18.61
C ARG A 721 2.13 15.86 17.47
N ASP A 722 1.10 15.57 16.69
CA ASP A 722 0.62 16.39 15.59
C ASP A 722 -0.74 16.99 15.95
N LYS A 723 -0.95 18.26 15.64
CA LYS A 723 -2.24 18.94 15.77
C LYS A 723 -2.59 19.54 14.41
N ARG A 724 -3.63 18.99 13.79
CA ARG A 724 -4.20 19.51 12.55
C ARG A 724 -5.38 20.41 12.88
N THR A 725 -5.43 21.57 12.27
CA THR A 725 -6.50 22.58 12.41
C THR A 725 -7.00 23.01 11.04
N ASP A 726 -8.11 23.69 11.05
CA ASP A 726 -8.71 24.25 9.83
C ASP A 726 -9.07 23.18 8.79
N ILE A 727 -9.38 21.93 9.26
CA ILE A 727 -9.79 20.82 8.37
C ILE A 727 -11.13 21.16 7.75
N LEU A 728 -11.23 20.95 6.43
CA LEU A 728 -12.45 21.22 5.70
C LEU A 728 -13.56 20.26 6.12
N VAL A 729 -14.71 20.82 6.44
CA VAL A 729 -15.98 20.12 6.70
C VAL A 729 -16.89 20.41 5.52
N GLY A 730 -17.29 19.36 4.80
CA GLY A 730 -18.16 19.47 3.65
C GLY A 730 -19.57 19.94 4.03
N GLY A 731 -20.29 20.55 3.08
CA GLY A 731 -21.60 21.10 3.35
C GLY A 731 -22.62 20.07 3.85
N SER A 732 -22.52 18.80 3.42
CA SER A 732 -23.36 17.69 3.90
C SER A 732 -23.11 17.30 5.36
N ASP A 733 -21.89 17.56 5.84
CA ASP A 733 -21.45 17.17 7.18
C ASP A 733 -21.62 18.31 8.20
N ARG A 734 -22.20 19.42 7.79
CA ARG A 734 -22.41 20.59 8.62
C ARG A 734 -23.73 20.53 9.37
N ALA A 735 -23.69 20.89 10.63
CA ALA A 735 -24.85 20.96 11.52
C ALA A 735 -25.66 22.23 11.30
N ILE A 736 -26.37 22.31 10.18
CA ILE A 736 -27.29 23.41 9.91
C ILE A 736 -28.74 22.94 9.98
N PRO A 737 -29.69 23.81 10.40
CA PRO A 737 -31.10 23.45 10.45
C PRO A 737 -31.65 23.12 9.04
N SER A 738 -32.58 22.17 8.97
CA SER A 738 -33.20 21.75 7.71
C SER A 738 -33.96 22.86 6.99
N TYR A 739 -34.45 23.85 7.73
CA TYR A 739 -35.16 25.02 7.18
C TYR A 739 -34.23 26.12 6.65
N PHE A 740 -32.92 25.91 6.65
CA PHE A 740 -31.97 26.89 6.10
C PHE A 740 -32.20 27.17 4.60
N GLY A 741 -32.84 26.25 3.88
CA GLY A 741 -33.29 26.44 2.52
C GLY A 741 -32.25 26.25 1.42
N THR A 742 -30.98 26.08 1.76
CA THR A 742 -29.89 25.77 0.82
C THR A 742 -28.87 24.83 1.44
N LYS A 743 -27.95 24.30 0.63
CA LYS A 743 -26.83 23.50 1.15
C LYS A 743 -25.85 24.36 1.93
N ALA A 744 -25.32 23.86 3.03
CA ALA A 744 -24.24 24.52 3.72
C ALA A 744 -22.98 24.61 2.85
N VAL A 745 -22.24 25.70 3.00
CA VAL A 745 -20.94 25.85 2.34
C VAL A 745 -19.88 24.99 3.03
N THR A 746 -18.92 24.50 2.27
CA THR A 746 -17.70 23.88 2.84
C THR A 746 -16.92 24.93 3.61
N ALA A 747 -16.43 24.61 4.81
CA ALA A 747 -15.70 25.53 5.66
C ALA A 747 -14.60 24.83 6.47
N ASN A 748 -13.59 25.61 6.89
CA ASN A 748 -12.44 25.16 7.68
C ASN A 748 -12.76 25.12 9.18
N LEU A 749 -13.43 24.06 9.66
CA LEU A 749 -13.98 23.98 11.02
C LEU A 749 -13.38 22.86 11.88
N GLY A 750 -12.70 21.92 11.25
CA GLY A 750 -12.27 20.71 11.92
C GLY A 750 -10.92 20.78 12.60
N LYS A 751 -10.76 20.03 13.68
CA LYS A 751 -9.48 19.85 14.39
C LYS A 751 -9.27 18.41 14.79
N VAL A 752 -8.06 17.89 14.55
CA VAL A 752 -7.63 16.53 14.93
C VAL A 752 -6.28 16.60 15.63
N ARG A 753 -6.08 15.73 16.59
CA ARG A 753 -4.79 15.51 17.23
C ARG A 753 -4.37 14.07 17.01
N THR A 754 -3.13 13.87 16.55
CA THR A 754 -2.48 12.57 16.48
C THR A 754 -1.27 12.56 17.40
N LYS A 755 -1.04 11.49 18.15
CA LYS A 755 0.14 11.31 19.01
C LYS A 755 0.58 9.85 19.01
N GLY A 756 1.82 9.62 19.36
CA GLY A 756 2.33 8.27 19.42
C GLY A 756 3.82 8.20 19.70
N TYR A 757 4.34 6.98 19.60
CA TYR A 757 5.77 6.69 19.73
C TYR A 757 6.20 5.58 18.77
N GLU A 758 7.47 5.59 18.44
CA GLU A 758 8.12 4.60 17.59
C GLU A 758 9.38 4.09 18.27
N LEU A 759 9.57 2.78 18.25
CA LEU A 759 10.72 2.11 18.80
C LEU A 759 11.39 1.29 17.69
N GLU A 760 12.70 1.39 17.57
CA GLU A 760 13.48 0.57 16.65
C GLU A 760 14.68 -0.02 17.40
N LEU A 761 14.92 -1.32 17.24
CA LEU A 761 16.09 -2.03 17.75
C LEU A 761 16.67 -2.89 16.64
N ARG A 762 17.96 -2.69 16.38
CA ARG A 762 18.75 -3.50 15.46
C ARG A 762 19.84 -4.18 16.24
N ILE A 763 20.01 -5.47 16.00
CA ILE A 763 21.08 -6.30 16.57
C ILE A 763 21.87 -6.86 15.40
N ASN A 764 23.21 -6.73 15.44
CA ASN A 764 24.06 -7.26 14.37
C ASN A 764 25.36 -7.78 14.97
N LYS A 765 25.57 -9.09 14.88
CA LYS A 765 26.76 -9.76 15.39
C LYS A 765 27.43 -10.61 14.31
N THR A 766 28.64 -10.27 13.97
CA THR A 766 29.51 -11.14 13.17
C THR A 766 30.51 -11.84 14.08
N PHE A 767 30.51 -13.16 14.06
CA PHE A 767 31.40 -14.00 14.84
C PHE A 767 32.75 -14.21 14.12
N SER A 768 33.77 -14.68 14.84
CA SER A 768 35.12 -14.95 14.31
C SER A 768 35.17 -15.97 13.18
N ASN A 769 34.18 -16.90 13.13
CA ASN A 769 33.99 -17.87 12.04
C ASN A 769 33.26 -17.30 10.83
N LYS A 770 33.10 -15.96 10.74
CA LYS A 770 32.34 -15.22 9.71
C LYS A 770 30.83 -15.49 9.68
N MET A 771 30.30 -16.16 10.71
CA MET A 771 28.85 -16.29 10.88
C MET A 771 28.26 -14.93 11.31
N ARG A 772 27.24 -14.47 10.63
CA ARG A 772 26.51 -13.24 10.95
C ARG A 772 25.09 -13.59 11.40
N VAL A 773 24.72 -13.06 12.57
CA VAL A 773 23.35 -13.12 13.07
C VAL A 773 22.88 -11.69 13.27
N TRP A 774 21.66 -11.41 12.78
CA TRP A 774 21.09 -10.07 12.89
C TRP A 774 19.60 -10.13 13.21
N ALA A 775 19.10 -9.07 13.84
CA ALA A 775 17.69 -8.88 14.12
C ALA A 775 17.32 -7.42 13.91
N ASN A 776 16.16 -7.17 13.31
CA ASN A 776 15.56 -5.85 13.21
C ASN A 776 14.16 -5.92 13.81
N MET A 777 13.94 -5.14 14.85
CA MET A 777 12.64 -5.08 15.54
C MET A 777 12.14 -3.65 15.55
N SER A 778 10.85 -3.47 15.34
CA SER A 778 10.23 -2.17 15.45
C SER A 778 8.80 -2.26 15.97
N MET A 779 8.40 -1.21 16.65
CA MET A 779 7.04 -1.01 17.12
C MET A 779 6.62 0.43 16.83
N THR A 780 5.40 0.61 16.38
CA THR A 780 4.76 1.92 16.22
C THR A 780 3.44 1.92 16.96
N HIS A 781 3.24 2.93 17.80
CA HIS A 781 1.94 3.29 18.37
C HIS A 781 1.52 4.63 17.83
N ALA A 782 0.30 4.74 17.28
CA ALA A 782 -0.26 5.97 16.79
C ALA A 782 -1.76 6.03 17.05
N GLU A 783 -2.21 7.02 17.80
CA GLU A 783 -3.63 7.27 18.04
C GLU A 783 -4.04 8.66 17.57
N ASN A 784 -5.21 8.77 17.00
CA ASN A 784 -5.81 10.04 16.62
C ASN A 784 -7.08 10.32 17.44
N LYS A 785 -7.42 11.61 17.58
CA LYS A 785 -8.65 12.07 18.23
C LYS A 785 -9.17 13.31 17.54
N ILE A 786 -10.42 13.28 17.12
CA ILE A 786 -11.15 14.44 16.63
C ILE A 786 -11.40 15.36 17.82
N LEU A 787 -10.89 16.58 17.76
CA LEU A 787 -11.08 17.59 18.82
C LEU A 787 -12.32 18.43 18.53
N GLU A 788 -12.52 18.79 17.27
CA GLU A 788 -13.64 19.61 16.80
C GLU A 788 -14.06 19.11 15.41
N LYS A 789 -15.35 18.97 15.22
CA LYS A 789 -16.05 18.82 13.94
C LYS A 789 -17.40 19.50 14.15
N ASP A 790 -18.03 20.03 13.14
CA ASP A 790 -19.29 20.79 13.23
C ASP A 790 -20.47 19.91 13.69
N ASP A 791 -20.35 19.30 14.88
CA ASP A 791 -21.39 18.48 15.50
C ASP A 791 -22.54 19.34 15.97
N ALA A 792 -23.78 18.86 15.83
CA ALA A 792 -24.94 19.57 16.32
C ALA A 792 -24.86 19.76 17.84
N PRO A 793 -25.13 20.97 18.37
CA PRO A 793 -24.95 21.29 19.80
C PRO A 793 -25.72 20.37 20.75
N LEU A 794 -26.92 19.93 20.33
CA LEU A 794 -27.83 19.15 21.16
C LEU A 794 -27.54 17.64 21.15
N LEU A 795 -26.56 17.17 20.36
CA LEU A 795 -26.17 15.77 20.37
C LEU A 795 -25.56 15.39 21.72
N ALA A 796 -25.92 14.20 22.21
CA ALA A 796 -25.26 13.61 23.37
C ALA A 796 -23.77 13.36 23.08
N GLY A 797 -22.92 13.31 24.11
CA GLY A 797 -21.47 13.17 23.94
C GLY A 797 -21.06 11.97 23.11
N TYR A 798 -21.71 10.82 23.29
CA TYR A 798 -21.41 9.58 22.55
C TYR A 798 -21.88 9.63 21.08
N GLN A 799 -22.86 10.46 20.77
CA GLN A 799 -23.37 10.65 19.40
C GLN A 799 -22.48 11.58 18.58
N LYS A 800 -21.71 12.47 19.21
CA LYS A 800 -20.81 13.39 18.54
C LYS A 800 -19.69 12.61 17.81
N VAL A 801 -19.16 13.21 16.77
CA VAL A 801 -17.95 12.74 16.10
C VAL A 801 -16.71 13.24 16.83
N ALA A 802 -16.76 14.47 17.35
CA ALA A 802 -15.73 15.03 18.22
C ALA A 802 -15.62 14.23 19.52
N GLY A 803 -14.40 14.00 19.96
CA GLY A 803 -14.08 13.21 21.14
C GLY A 803 -13.58 11.79 20.86
N TYR A 804 -13.75 11.30 19.64
CA TYR A 804 -13.40 9.96 19.22
C TYR A 804 -12.34 9.94 18.11
N ALA A 805 -11.88 8.75 17.73
CA ALA A 805 -10.95 8.58 16.62
C ALA A 805 -11.63 8.83 15.27
N ILE A 806 -10.83 9.18 14.24
CA ILE A 806 -11.30 9.14 12.86
C ILE A 806 -11.64 7.69 12.49
N GLY A 807 -12.84 7.46 11.95
CA GLY A 807 -13.30 6.10 11.65
C GLY A 807 -13.70 5.28 12.88
N GLN A 808 -13.99 5.95 14.01
CA GLN A 808 -14.55 5.27 15.19
C GLN A 808 -15.85 4.57 14.83
N ASN A 809 -15.89 3.27 15.08
CA ASN A 809 -17.10 2.48 14.91
C ASN A 809 -18.17 2.90 15.93
N LYS A 810 -19.42 2.93 15.48
CA LYS A 810 -20.59 3.08 16.32
C LYS A 810 -21.50 1.88 16.08
N ALA A 811 -21.89 1.23 17.14
CA ALA A 811 -22.64 -0.03 17.09
C ALA A 811 -23.79 -0.01 18.09
N TYR A 812 -24.79 -0.80 17.79
CA TYR A 812 -25.77 -1.21 18.81
C TYR A 812 -25.08 -2.18 19.77
N ILE A 813 -25.09 -1.83 21.05
CA ILE A 813 -24.48 -2.67 22.08
C ILE A 813 -25.45 -3.81 22.41
N ASP A 814 -25.04 -5.04 22.14
CA ASP A 814 -25.77 -6.22 22.60
C ASP A 814 -25.35 -6.61 24.01
N ASN A 815 -26.28 -7.18 24.77
CA ASN A 815 -26.06 -7.65 26.12
C ASN A 815 -26.69 -9.06 26.29
N GLY A 816 -26.27 -9.98 25.42
CA GLY A 816 -26.79 -11.33 25.39
C GLY A 816 -28.10 -11.49 24.61
N TYR A 817 -28.89 -12.48 24.98
CA TYR A 817 -30.09 -12.90 24.27
C TYR A 817 -31.34 -12.63 25.05
N LEU A 818 -32.46 -12.43 24.37
CA LEU A 818 -33.80 -12.53 24.93
C LEU A 818 -34.08 -14.01 25.10
N ASN A 819 -34.16 -14.51 26.33
CA ASN A 819 -34.28 -15.95 26.60
C ASN A 819 -35.75 -16.42 26.74
N SER A 820 -36.70 -15.50 26.89
CA SER A 820 -38.12 -15.78 27.05
C SER A 820 -38.98 -14.69 26.43
N TYR A 821 -40.29 -14.97 26.29
CA TYR A 821 -41.22 -13.91 25.89
C TYR A 821 -41.37 -12.82 26.96
N ASP A 822 -41.11 -13.13 28.23
CA ASP A 822 -41.11 -12.12 29.30
C ASP A 822 -39.92 -11.14 29.06
N ASP A 823 -38.75 -11.63 28.57
CA ASP A 823 -37.64 -10.77 28.19
C ASP A 823 -37.99 -9.94 26.97
N VAL A 824 -38.68 -10.51 25.97
CA VAL A 824 -39.13 -9.76 24.78
C VAL A 824 -40.08 -8.62 25.20
N ILE A 825 -41.04 -8.91 26.07
CA ILE A 825 -42.01 -7.91 26.56
C ILE A 825 -41.32 -6.85 27.42
N GLY A 826 -40.38 -7.28 28.25
CA GLY A 826 -39.64 -6.41 29.17
C GLY A 826 -38.47 -5.60 28.50
N SER A 827 -38.10 -5.92 27.27
CA SER A 827 -37.01 -5.24 26.57
C SER A 827 -37.42 -3.87 26.00
N PRO A 828 -36.47 -2.95 25.76
CA PRO A 828 -36.75 -1.72 25.06
C PRO A 828 -37.42 -1.96 23.70
N GLN A 829 -38.26 -1.02 23.29
CA GLN A 829 -39.05 -1.16 22.08
C GLN A 829 -38.24 -1.02 20.81
N HIS A 830 -38.26 -2.04 19.95
CA HIS A 830 -37.60 -2.01 18.62
C HIS A 830 -38.58 -1.76 17.48
N ASP A 831 -39.81 -2.22 17.62
CA ASP A 831 -40.90 -2.07 16.68
C ASP A 831 -42.23 -1.94 17.48
N THR A 832 -43.38 -1.97 16.82
CA THR A 832 -44.65 -1.86 17.50
C THR A 832 -44.82 -2.98 18.51
N ASN A 833 -44.61 -2.67 19.79
CA ASN A 833 -44.72 -3.59 20.92
C ASN A 833 -43.81 -4.84 20.84
N ASN A 834 -42.66 -4.72 20.20
CA ASN A 834 -41.73 -5.82 19.95
C ASN A 834 -42.39 -7.05 19.26
N SER A 835 -43.40 -6.80 18.42
CA SER A 835 -44.18 -7.85 17.78
C SER A 835 -43.37 -8.71 16.80
N GLN A 836 -42.25 -8.25 16.34
CA GLN A 836 -41.33 -8.95 15.45
C GLN A 836 -40.14 -9.58 16.18
N ARG A 837 -40.17 -9.64 17.52
CA ARG A 837 -39.12 -10.20 18.37
C ARG A 837 -39.46 -11.60 18.85
N LEU A 838 -38.43 -12.42 19.02
CA LEU A 838 -38.50 -13.77 19.50
C LEU A 838 -37.48 -14.01 20.61
N PRO A 839 -37.74 -14.95 21.52
CA PRO A 839 -36.67 -15.51 22.33
C PRO A 839 -35.52 -15.99 21.44
N GLY A 840 -34.27 -15.71 21.84
CA GLY A 840 -33.10 -15.99 21.01
C GLY A 840 -32.61 -14.80 20.19
N ASP A 841 -33.42 -13.76 20.02
CA ASP A 841 -32.91 -12.49 19.47
C ASP A 841 -31.97 -11.80 20.46
N TYR A 842 -31.09 -10.92 19.94
CA TYR A 842 -30.20 -10.16 20.80
C TYR A 842 -30.95 -9.14 21.65
N TYR A 843 -30.61 -9.06 22.93
CA TYR A 843 -30.99 -7.94 23.79
C TYR A 843 -30.10 -6.73 23.44
N ILE A 844 -30.65 -5.72 22.80
CA ILE A 844 -29.95 -4.48 22.48
C ILE A 844 -30.19 -3.46 23.60
N VAL A 845 -29.11 -2.84 24.02
CA VAL A 845 -29.16 -1.81 25.06
C VAL A 845 -29.76 -0.52 24.48
N ASP A 846 -30.82 -0.03 25.11
CA ASP A 846 -31.32 1.33 24.95
C ASP A 846 -30.29 2.25 25.61
N PHE A 847 -29.39 2.80 24.79
CA PHE A 847 -28.20 3.51 25.26
C PHE A 847 -28.53 4.93 25.74
N ASN A 848 -29.58 5.52 25.19
CA ASN A 848 -30.04 6.85 25.57
C ASN A 848 -31.10 6.83 26.70
N GLY A 849 -31.71 5.68 26.99
CA GLY A 849 -32.68 5.49 28.03
C GLY A 849 -34.07 6.05 27.71
N ASP A 850 -34.41 6.19 26.41
CA ASP A 850 -35.73 6.73 26.01
C ASP A 850 -36.82 5.66 25.84
N GLY A 851 -36.48 4.38 26.05
CA GLY A 851 -37.39 3.23 25.96
C GLY A 851 -37.51 2.62 24.56
N VAL A 852 -36.85 3.20 23.55
CA VAL A 852 -36.91 2.78 22.14
C VAL A 852 -35.50 2.55 21.62
N VAL A 853 -35.26 1.46 20.95
CA VAL A 853 -33.96 1.23 20.24
C VAL A 853 -34.04 1.77 18.83
N ASP A 854 -33.34 2.86 18.58
CA ASP A 854 -33.26 3.51 17.26
C ASP A 854 -31.81 3.89 16.92
N SER A 855 -31.60 4.64 15.86
CA SER A 855 -30.26 5.07 15.43
C SER A 855 -29.49 5.90 16.48
N LYS A 856 -30.19 6.43 17.50
CA LYS A 856 -29.58 7.18 18.61
C LYS A 856 -28.90 6.28 19.65
N ASP A 857 -29.14 4.97 19.63
CA ASP A 857 -28.56 4.00 20.56
C ASP A 857 -27.23 3.43 20.07
N GLN A 858 -26.80 3.83 18.89
CA GLN A 858 -25.47 3.44 18.41
C GLN A 858 -24.37 4.17 19.20
N ALA A 859 -23.66 3.43 20.02
CA ALA A 859 -22.58 3.94 20.86
C ALA A 859 -21.20 3.62 20.25
N PRO A 860 -20.16 4.42 20.57
CA PRO A 860 -18.79 4.13 20.15
C PRO A 860 -18.33 2.78 20.70
N TYR A 861 -17.85 1.91 19.82
CA TYR A 861 -17.40 0.58 20.15
C TYR A 861 -16.07 0.21 19.48
N GLY A 862 -15.19 -0.47 20.23
CA GLY A 862 -13.91 -0.95 19.73
C GLY A 862 -12.99 0.17 19.22
N TYR A 863 -12.19 -0.16 18.23
CA TYR A 863 -11.25 0.71 17.55
C TYR A 863 -11.69 0.99 16.11
N SER A 864 -11.00 1.89 15.42
CA SER A 864 -11.15 2.04 13.96
C SER A 864 -10.57 0.83 13.22
N ASP A 865 -10.81 0.75 11.92
CA ASP A 865 -10.24 -0.27 11.01
C ASP A 865 -8.73 -0.11 10.78
N THR A 866 -8.16 1.03 11.17
CA THR A 866 -6.72 1.31 11.09
C THR A 866 -6.07 0.96 12.42
N PRO A 867 -5.10 0.04 12.46
CA PRO A 867 -4.48 -0.38 13.72
C PRO A 867 -3.71 0.76 14.39
N GLN A 868 -3.86 0.89 15.69
CA GLN A 868 -3.08 1.85 16.48
C GLN A 868 -1.67 1.35 16.76
N ASN A 869 -1.48 0.04 16.87
CA ASN A 869 -0.18 -0.57 17.10
C ASN A 869 0.22 -1.48 15.94
N THR A 870 1.47 -1.34 15.50
CA THR A 870 2.11 -2.26 14.56
C THR A 870 3.44 -2.76 15.12
N TYR A 871 3.73 -4.02 14.89
CA TYR A 871 4.94 -4.69 15.37
C TYR A 871 5.62 -5.38 14.20
N ASN A 872 6.95 -5.31 14.17
CA ASN A 872 7.74 -6.07 13.24
C ASN A 872 8.95 -6.67 13.94
N ALA A 873 9.29 -7.90 13.61
CA ALA A 873 10.52 -8.56 14.03
C ALA A 873 11.07 -9.40 12.87
N THR A 874 12.25 -9.04 12.37
CA THR A 874 12.95 -9.80 11.35
C THR A 874 14.24 -10.35 11.96
N LEU A 875 14.42 -11.66 11.88
CA LEU A 875 15.59 -12.38 12.38
C LEU A 875 16.32 -13.01 11.20
N GLY A 876 17.62 -12.86 11.10
CA GLY A 876 18.40 -13.38 9.99
C GLY A 876 19.75 -13.95 10.38
N PHE A 877 20.21 -14.83 9.51
CA PHE A 877 21.45 -15.60 9.66
C PHE A 877 22.16 -15.71 8.31
N GLU A 878 23.47 -15.53 8.32
CA GLU A 878 24.31 -15.66 7.12
C GLU A 878 25.61 -16.39 7.50
N TRP A 879 25.98 -17.42 6.72
CA TRP A 879 27.22 -18.15 6.92
C TRP A 879 27.66 -18.94 5.69
N LYS A 880 28.86 -18.69 5.19
CA LYS A 880 29.51 -19.46 4.08
C LYS A 880 28.60 -19.62 2.85
N GLY A 881 27.98 -18.53 2.40
CA GLY A 881 27.05 -18.53 1.25
C GLY A 881 25.62 -18.93 1.60
N PHE A 882 25.38 -19.56 2.74
CA PHE A 882 24.05 -19.84 3.24
C PHE A 882 23.47 -18.62 3.92
N SER A 883 22.22 -18.28 3.63
CA SER A 883 21.47 -17.24 4.31
C SER A 883 20.02 -17.69 4.58
N ALA A 884 19.50 -17.29 5.71
CA ALA A 884 18.12 -17.52 6.06
C ALA A 884 17.57 -16.34 6.87
N PHE A 885 16.30 -16.02 6.73
CA PHE A 885 15.61 -15.08 7.61
C PHE A 885 14.14 -15.42 7.76
N VAL A 886 13.56 -14.91 8.84
CA VAL A 886 12.13 -14.93 9.12
C VAL A 886 11.68 -13.55 9.55
N GLN A 887 10.49 -13.13 9.10
CA GLN A 887 9.87 -11.86 9.45
C GLN A 887 8.47 -12.09 10.00
N PHE A 888 8.23 -11.56 11.18
CA PHE A 888 6.93 -11.49 11.81
C PHE A 888 6.39 -10.08 11.73
N TYR A 889 5.11 -9.96 11.41
CA TYR A 889 4.37 -8.71 11.43
C TYR A 889 3.08 -8.89 12.21
N GLY A 890 2.77 -7.95 13.09
CA GLY A 890 1.57 -7.99 13.90
C GLY A 890 0.94 -6.62 14.07
N VAL A 891 -0.36 -6.63 14.37
CA VAL A 891 -1.15 -5.44 14.67
C VAL A 891 -2.05 -5.71 15.86
N ASN A 892 -2.38 -4.66 16.62
CA ASN A 892 -3.46 -4.71 17.60
C ASN A 892 -4.14 -3.34 17.77
N ASN A 893 -5.15 -3.26 18.62
CA ASN A 893 -6.03 -2.10 18.74
C ASN A 893 -6.65 -1.74 17.38
N VAL A 894 -7.30 -2.71 16.79
CA VAL A 894 -8.01 -2.60 15.51
C VAL A 894 -9.28 -3.43 15.59
N THR A 895 -10.38 -2.91 15.06
CA THR A 895 -11.65 -3.64 14.99
C THR A 895 -11.97 -3.93 13.52
N ARG A 896 -12.48 -5.14 13.28
CA ARG A 896 -12.99 -5.55 11.97
C ARG A 896 -14.47 -5.85 12.08
N VAL A 897 -15.23 -5.31 11.15
CA VAL A 897 -16.65 -5.63 11.00
C VAL A 897 -16.75 -6.73 9.96
N VAL A 898 -17.29 -7.87 10.36
CA VAL A 898 -17.47 -9.03 9.47
C VAL A 898 -18.94 -9.45 9.57
N GLN A 899 -19.67 -9.21 8.49
CA GLN A 899 -21.08 -9.56 8.38
C GLN A 899 -21.22 -10.83 7.54
N LEU A 900 -20.90 -11.98 8.11
CA LEU A 900 -21.25 -13.27 7.53
C LEU A 900 -22.69 -13.57 7.93
N THR A 901 -23.65 -13.28 7.04
CA THR A 901 -25.07 -13.55 7.30
C THR A 901 -25.46 -14.89 6.69
N SER A 902 -25.72 -15.86 7.55
CA SER A 902 -26.54 -17.03 7.19
C SER A 902 -28.00 -16.60 7.15
N PHE A 903 -28.78 -17.23 6.31
CA PHE A 903 -30.26 -17.02 6.22
C PHE A 903 -30.75 -15.63 5.80
N GLY A 904 -29.90 -14.75 5.28
CA GLY A 904 -30.35 -13.46 4.76
C GLY A 904 -31.25 -13.57 3.51
N SER A 905 -31.25 -14.72 2.88
CA SER A 905 -32.10 -15.15 1.77
C SER A 905 -32.13 -16.68 1.74
N GLN A 906 -33.19 -17.25 1.16
CA GLN A 906 -33.31 -18.70 0.92
C GLN A 906 -32.12 -19.29 0.14
N MET A 907 -31.39 -18.46 -0.56
CA MET A 907 -30.30 -18.86 -1.45
C MET A 907 -28.92 -18.57 -0.89
N ASN A 908 -28.82 -18.09 0.35
CA ASN A 908 -27.54 -17.79 0.96
C ASN A 908 -26.82 -19.02 1.51
N THR A 909 -25.51 -19.00 1.44
CA THR A 909 -24.66 -19.96 2.15
C THR A 909 -24.96 -19.94 3.65
N VAL A 910 -24.98 -21.11 4.26
CA VAL A 910 -25.02 -21.24 5.71
C VAL A 910 -23.61 -21.51 6.21
N TYR A 911 -23.07 -20.60 7.02
CA TYR A 911 -21.73 -20.75 7.59
C TYR A 911 -21.75 -21.66 8.82
N ASP A 912 -20.69 -22.43 8.97
CA ASP A 912 -20.44 -23.16 10.21
C ASP A 912 -19.88 -22.18 11.24
N GLN A 913 -20.77 -21.63 12.05
CA GLN A 913 -20.47 -20.64 13.08
C GLN A 913 -20.48 -21.24 14.51
N GLY A 914 -20.59 -22.56 14.63
CA GLY A 914 -20.68 -23.23 15.92
C GLY A 914 -22.12 -23.48 16.36
N SER A 915 -22.42 -23.26 17.64
CA SER A 915 -23.76 -23.50 18.20
C SER A 915 -24.75 -22.37 17.91
N TRP A 916 -25.99 -22.72 17.66
CA TRP A 916 -27.11 -21.78 17.54
C TRP A 916 -27.86 -21.72 18.89
N TRP A 917 -28.50 -20.58 19.18
CA TRP A 917 -29.39 -20.47 20.28
C TRP A 917 -30.58 -21.44 20.08
N SER A 918 -30.85 -22.31 21.03
CA SER A 918 -31.91 -23.34 20.99
C SER A 918 -32.93 -23.20 22.06
N GLU A 919 -32.54 -22.84 23.30
CA GLU A 919 -33.40 -22.72 24.47
C GLU A 919 -32.91 -21.62 25.42
N ALA A 920 -33.83 -21.21 26.30
CA ALA A 920 -33.51 -20.21 27.33
C ALA A 920 -32.32 -20.65 28.19
N GLY A 921 -31.30 -19.80 28.27
CA GLY A 921 -30.09 -20.02 29.04
C GLY A 921 -28.94 -20.66 28.28
N ASP A 922 -29.11 -21.01 27.02
CA ASP A 922 -28.02 -21.48 26.18
C ASP A 922 -27.04 -20.33 25.93
N ALA A 923 -25.76 -20.56 26.17
CA ALA A 923 -24.70 -19.68 25.76
C ALA A 923 -24.40 -19.95 24.28
N ALA A 924 -25.01 -19.19 23.39
CA ALA A 924 -24.71 -19.26 21.97
C ALA A 924 -23.66 -18.24 21.60
N ASP A 925 -22.62 -18.68 20.88
CA ASP A 925 -21.57 -17.80 20.34
C ASP A 925 -21.92 -17.26 18.96
N VAL A 926 -23.12 -17.52 18.47
CA VAL A 926 -23.52 -17.32 17.07
C VAL A 926 -24.83 -16.59 16.95
N VAL A 927 -25.04 -16.05 15.78
CA VAL A 927 -26.26 -15.33 15.38
C VAL A 927 -27.48 -16.25 15.50
N THR A 928 -28.56 -15.76 16.11
CA THR A 928 -29.83 -16.45 16.14
C THR A 928 -30.33 -16.74 14.73
N PRO A 929 -30.71 -17.98 14.42
CA PRO A 929 -31.21 -18.29 13.09
C PRO A 929 -32.59 -17.64 12.89
N ARG A 930 -32.67 -16.77 11.88
CA ARG A 930 -33.88 -16.10 11.42
C ARG A 930 -34.03 -16.37 9.93
N TRP A 931 -35.26 -16.77 9.52
CA TRP A 931 -35.50 -17.18 8.14
C TRP A 931 -36.05 -16.07 7.26
N LEU A 932 -37.25 -15.60 7.59
CA LEU A 932 -37.91 -14.58 6.78
C LEU A 932 -37.79 -13.18 7.36
N SER A 933 -37.80 -13.05 8.67
CA SER A 933 -37.67 -11.74 9.24
C SER A 933 -36.21 -11.28 9.06
N LYS A 934 -36.06 -10.20 8.39
CA LYS A 934 -34.83 -9.44 8.53
C LYS A 934 -34.76 -9.10 10.03
N VAL A 935 -33.76 -9.59 10.71
CA VAL A 935 -33.34 -9.01 12.00
C VAL A 935 -32.81 -7.62 11.67
N SER A 936 -33.70 -6.82 11.09
CA SER A 936 -33.41 -5.50 10.63
C SER A 936 -33.12 -4.62 11.83
N GLY A 937 -32.12 -3.84 11.72
CA GLY A 937 -31.66 -2.93 12.76
C GLY A 937 -30.39 -3.38 13.46
N TYR A 938 -29.90 -4.60 13.22
CA TYR A 938 -28.70 -5.10 13.89
C TYR A 938 -27.49 -5.32 12.99
N SER A 939 -27.53 -4.87 11.74
CA SER A 939 -26.36 -4.91 10.86
C SER A 939 -25.14 -4.19 11.45
N ASN A 940 -25.36 -3.29 12.41
CA ASN A 940 -24.32 -2.59 13.17
C ASN A 940 -24.27 -3.04 14.64
N GLY A 941 -24.77 -4.21 14.96
CA GLY A 941 -24.68 -4.77 16.33
C GLY A 941 -23.28 -5.26 16.65
N THR A 942 -22.91 -5.22 17.94
CA THR A 942 -21.56 -5.60 18.41
C THR A 942 -21.18 -7.03 18.12
N GLN A 943 -22.13 -7.91 17.87
CA GLN A 943 -21.90 -9.28 17.41
C GLN A 943 -21.12 -9.41 16.10
N TYR A 944 -21.09 -8.36 15.28
CA TYR A 944 -20.33 -8.32 14.01
C TYR A 944 -18.97 -7.65 14.14
N TYR A 945 -18.61 -7.20 15.35
CA TYR A 945 -17.37 -6.47 15.59
C TYR A 945 -16.34 -7.36 16.26
N TYR A 946 -15.32 -7.74 15.51
CA TYR A 946 -14.27 -8.65 15.96
C TYR A 946 -12.99 -7.90 16.29
N ASP A 947 -12.22 -8.43 17.26
CA ASP A 947 -10.84 -8.00 17.48
C ASP A 947 -10.01 -8.37 16.25
N GLY A 948 -9.61 -7.37 15.48
CA GLY A 948 -8.82 -7.53 14.27
C GLY A 948 -7.33 -7.72 14.52
N SER A 949 -6.92 -7.97 15.76
CA SER A 949 -5.51 -8.18 16.13
C SER A 949 -4.99 -9.50 15.58
N TYR A 950 -3.76 -9.48 15.04
CA TYR A 950 -3.09 -10.69 14.59
C TYR A 950 -1.56 -10.57 14.67
N ILE A 951 -0.91 -11.72 14.65
CA ILE A 951 0.52 -11.87 14.34
C ILE A 951 0.63 -12.78 13.11
N ARG A 952 1.46 -12.40 12.14
CA ARG A 952 1.65 -13.14 10.91
C ARG A 952 3.13 -13.47 10.70
N LEU A 953 3.43 -14.70 10.28
CA LEU A 953 4.69 -15.04 9.66
C LEU A 953 4.68 -14.46 8.24
N LYS A 954 5.16 -13.20 8.13
CA LYS A 954 5.01 -12.36 6.94
C LYS A 954 5.90 -12.83 5.80
N ASN A 955 7.17 -13.17 6.13
CA ASN A 955 8.13 -13.62 5.13
C ASN A 955 9.13 -14.58 5.75
N ALA A 956 9.56 -15.59 5.00
CA ALA A 956 10.65 -16.47 5.35
C ALA A 956 11.43 -16.85 4.09
N GLU A 957 12.76 -16.82 4.17
CA GLU A 957 13.63 -17.21 3.05
C GLU A 957 14.76 -18.11 3.54
N ILE A 958 15.08 -19.08 2.73
CA ILE A 958 16.31 -19.87 2.81
C ILE A 958 16.99 -19.74 1.46
N ALA A 959 18.28 -19.38 1.45
CA ALA A 959 19.03 -19.16 0.22
C ALA A 959 20.46 -19.66 0.33
N TYR A 960 21.03 -20.02 -0.81
CA TYR A 960 22.45 -20.31 -0.96
C TYR A 960 23.03 -19.53 -2.13
N THR A 961 24.16 -18.85 -1.89
CA THR A 961 24.88 -18.08 -2.90
C THR A 961 26.19 -18.80 -3.25
N PHE A 962 26.26 -19.24 -4.49
CA PHE A 962 27.47 -19.84 -5.09
C PHE A 962 28.34 -18.73 -5.63
N THR A 963 29.63 -18.67 -5.21
CA THR A 963 30.61 -17.67 -5.65
C THR A 963 31.80 -18.29 -6.38
N ASP A 964 32.00 -19.60 -6.27
CA ASP A 964 33.19 -20.31 -6.74
C ASP A 964 32.89 -21.51 -7.66
N GLY A 965 33.94 -22.13 -8.21
CA GLY A 965 33.87 -23.36 -8.94
C GLY A 965 33.19 -23.25 -10.30
N TRP A 966 32.13 -24.04 -10.48
CA TRP A 966 31.39 -24.15 -11.73
C TRP A 966 30.67 -22.86 -12.17
N VAL A 967 30.25 -22.02 -11.24
CA VAL A 967 29.55 -20.75 -11.51
C VAL A 967 30.46 -19.79 -12.29
N ARG A 968 31.73 -19.68 -11.89
CA ARG A 968 32.74 -18.85 -12.59
C ARG A 968 33.05 -19.39 -14.00
N LYS A 969 32.97 -20.70 -14.21
CA LYS A 969 33.14 -21.30 -15.53
C LYS A 969 32.01 -20.90 -16.50
N LEU A 970 30.85 -20.55 -15.99
CA LEU A 970 29.73 -20.01 -16.77
C LEU A 970 29.85 -18.49 -17.01
N GLY A 971 30.91 -17.84 -16.58
CA GLY A 971 31.09 -16.40 -16.68
C GLY A 971 30.26 -15.57 -15.69
N VAL A 972 29.64 -16.23 -14.69
CA VAL A 972 28.78 -15.61 -13.66
C VAL A 972 29.60 -15.40 -12.39
N LYS A 973 29.52 -14.19 -11.79
CA LYS A 973 30.23 -13.86 -10.54
C LYS A 973 29.61 -14.56 -9.35
N ASN A 974 28.30 -14.55 -9.23
CA ASN A 974 27.56 -15.24 -8.19
C ASN A 974 26.21 -15.74 -8.73
N LEU A 975 25.72 -16.82 -8.14
CA LEU A 975 24.40 -17.38 -8.39
C LEU A 975 23.72 -17.62 -7.04
N LYS A 976 22.65 -16.89 -6.75
CA LYS A 976 21.81 -17.11 -5.57
C LYS A 976 20.60 -17.96 -5.97
N ILE A 977 20.39 -19.07 -5.29
CA ILE A 977 19.17 -19.89 -5.36
C ILE A 977 18.48 -19.77 -4.01
N TYR A 978 17.18 -19.54 -4.02
CA TYR A 978 16.40 -19.34 -2.81
C TYR A 978 15.00 -19.93 -2.89
N LEU A 979 14.47 -20.27 -1.71
CA LEU A 979 13.07 -20.57 -1.47
C LEU A 979 12.53 -19.50 -0.54
N ASN A 980 11.46 -18.87 -0.95
CA ASN A 980 10.83 -17.80 -0.21
C ASN A 980 9.33 -18.07 -0.01
N GLY A 981 8.79 -17.69 1.13
CA GLY A 981 7.36 -17.77 1.40
C GLY A 981 6.85 -16.49 2.01
N ASN A 982 5.70 -16.02 1.51
CA ASN A 982 5.03 -14.81 1.99
C ASN A 982 3.69 -15.18 2.63
N ASN A 983 3.35 -14.50 3.74
CA ASN A 983 2.09 -14.68 4.47
C ASN A 983 1.80 -16.14 4.85
N LEU A 984 2.84 -16.89 5.26
CA LEU A 984 2.80 -18.33 5.47
C LEU A 984 1.85 -18.76 6.56
N TRP A 985 1.69 -17.96 7.61
CA TRP A 985 0.84 -18.29 8.71
C TRP A 985 0.32 -17.04 9.44
N VAL A 986 -0.90 -17.12 9.96
CA VAL A 986 -1.50 -16.06 10.76
C VAL A 986 -2.07 -16.64 12.05
N TRP A 987 -1.75 -15.96 13.15
CA TRP A 987 -2.38 -16.17 14.47
C TRP A 987 -3.29 -14.98 14.72
N SER A 988 -4.58 -15.18 14.74
CA SER A 988 -5.63 -14.20 15.07
C SER A 988 -6.42 -14.71 16.27
N LYS A 989 -7.05 -13.79 16.99
CA LYS A 989 -8.03 -14.15 18.02
C LYS A 989 -9.28 -14.69 17.38
#